data_7fba20a469b425f60c9b28cc83035ce6
#
_entry.id   7fba20a469b425f60c9b28cc83035ce6
#
_cell.length_a   1.000
_cell.length_b   1.000
_cell.length_c   1.000
_cell.angle_alpha   90.00
_cell.angle_beta   90.00
_cell.angle_gamma   90.00
#
_symmetry.space_group_name_H-M   'P 1'
#
loop_
_entity.id
_entity.type
_entity.pdbx_description
1 polymer ?
#
loop_
_entity_poly.entity_id
_entity_poly.type
_entity_poly.pdbx_seq_one_letter_code
_entity_poly.pdbx_strand_id
1 'polypeptide(L)'
;MFSPADVLKRTFGYDTFRPLQREVIENVLARRDTLAVMPTGGGKSLCYQIPSILLEGLTVVVSPLISLMKDQVEQLRAFGVPCVFINSSLAPQEYQENMEYVRRGQVKLLYVAPETLLTTRILSLLDSVQVDCLTIDEAHCISEWGHDFRPEYRQLVEVRQRYPQAVCLALTATATSRVRQDIRNTLKFATTNEFIASFNRENLYVEVMPKRDAYAQTIEMLERYKDQSGIVYCFSRRQVDELSAHLALKGYSVRPYHAGLEDSDRRKNQEAFIRDDAQIIVATIAFGMGINKPNVRFVIHFDLPKSIESYYQEIGRAGRDGLPAHCLLLYSYSDVAKINYFIDQKSGNEKRVAIQHLDAIVRYAEDERICRRKPLLTYFGETYSAETCSNCDNCTSAPTPLTDITIYAQKFLSCVKRADEKFGAAHIVDILLGSKNEKVLRWEHDKLSTYGIGTELTKKQWMHIARQLLTMGYLKQEGEYHTLSLSARALEALKKRESILGVVQEAERIRLKGKQTEVEYNHALFAVLRQKRKELADEAGVPPYVIFSDKTLVEMAAYYPQSMRSLLNISGVGQVKSRQYGDAFLEVIKTYCEKHELNEKQKETVREKSDSNRRYVIIAEAYNAGETVQSLMQRYQVTSGTILEHLARYLAAGNRLRTGSDLASLITATPEVQQAAFNAFDELSPTFLSPVFNKLSGTVTYDDLKILRMLYMISRQG
;
A
#
# COMPACT_ATOMS: atom_id res chain seq x y z
N MET A 1 22.46 25.62 -11.21
CA MET A 1 22.13 24.20 -10.93
C MET A 1 20.60 24.09 -10.78
N PHE A 2 19.94 23.13 -11.41
CA PHE A 2 18.50 22.95 -11.22
C PHE A 2 18.21 22.40 -9.82
N SER A 3 17.14 22.87 -9.20
CA SER A 3 16.67 22.29 -7.95
C SER A 3 15.91 20.96 -8.21
N PRO A 4 15.75 20.07 -7.22
CA PRO A 4 14.91 18.90 -7.34
C PRO A 4 13.48 19.21 -7.83
N ALA A 5 12.91 20.34 -7.41
CA ALA A 5 11.59 20.79 -7.83
C ALA A 5 11.56 21.20 -9.31
N ASP A 6 12.64 21.85 -9.82
CA ASP A 6 12.75 22.19 -11.24
C ASP A 6 12.79 20.92 -12.11
N VAL A 7 13.56 19.90 -11.70
CA VAL A 7 13.63 18.62 -12.41
C VAL A 7 12.27 17.92 -12.37
N LEU A 8 11.60 17.91 -11.21
CA LEU A 8 10.26 17.32 -11.07
C LEU A 8 9.27 17.95 -12.07
N LYS A 9 9.27 19.29 -12.18
CA LYS A 9 8.35 19.99 -13.07
C LYS A 9 8.74 19.86 -14.55
N ARG A 10 10.00 20.13 -14.89
CA ARG A 10 10.45 20.21 -16.30
C ARG A 10 10.52 18.84 -16.96
N THR A 11 11.05 17.85 -16.25
CA THR A 11 11.25 16.49 -16.80
C THR A 11 10.00 15.64 -16.65
N PHE A 12 9.42 15.59 -15.44
CA PHE A 12 8.33 14.67 -15.13
C PHE A 12 6.92 15.30 -15.19
N GLY A 13 6.82 16.65 -15.23
CA GLY A 13 5.55 17.36 -15.37
C GLY A 13 4.71 17.41 -14.09
N TYR A 14 5.30 17.16 -12.91
CA TYR A 14 4.60 17.24 -11.63
C TYR A 14 4.93 18.53 -10.89
N ASP A 15 3.92 19.15 -10.27
CA ASP A 15 4.08 20.41 -9.54
C ASP A 15 4.58 20.22 -8.11
N THR A 16 4.28 19.10 -7.49
CA THR A 16 4.57 18.81 -6.09
C THR A 16 5.08 17.40 -5.89
N PHE A 17 5.97 17.24 -4.93
CA PHE A 17 6.40 15.94 -4.45
C PHE A 17 5.27 15.24 -3.68
N ARG A 18 5.22 13.92 -3.76
CA ARG A 18 4.45 13.11 -2.83
C ARG A 18 5.11 13.12 -1.45
N PRO A 19 4.38 12.74 -0.38
CA PRO A 19 4.96 12.67 0.96
C PRO A 19 6.28 11.89 0.99
N LEU A 20 7.28 12.42 1.69
CA LEU A 20 8.64 11.92 1.88
C LEU A 20 9.53 11.86 0.62
N GLN A 21 9.01 12.09 -0.59
CA GLN A 21 9.87 12.08 -1.79
C GLN A 21 10.97 13.15 -1.73
N ARG A 22 10.60 14.37 -1.33
CA ARG A 22 11.55 15.50 -1.23
C ARG A 22 12.65 15.17 -0.23
N GLU A 23 12.26 14.74 0.95
CA GLU A 23 13.17 14.42 2.06
C GLU A 23 14.16 13.32 1.67
N VAL A 24 13.68 12.25 1.02
CA VAL A 24 14.54 11.16 0.50
C VAL A 24 15.52 11.71 -0.57
N ILE A 25 15.03 12.49 -1.53
CA ILE A 25 15.85 13.06 -2.60
C ILE A 25 16.93 13.97 -2.02
N GLU A 26 16.58 14.88 -1.11
CA GLU A 26 17.52 15.81 -0.46
C GLU A 26 18.55 15.04 0.38
N ASN A 27 18.15 13.94 1.04
CA ASN A 27 19.06 13.12 1.81
C ASN A 27 20.08 12.39 0.92
N VAL A 28 19.64 11.85 -0.22
CA VAL A 28 20.52 11.23 -1.22
C VAL A 28 21.50 12.25 -1.83
N LEU A 29 21.02 13.45 -2.16
CA LEU A 29 21.88 14.52 -2.67
C LEU A 29 22.89 15.02 -1.63
N ALA A 30 22.54 14.92 -0.34
CA ALA A 30 23.46 15.18 0.76
C ALA A 30 24.45 14.02 1.04
N ARG A 31 24.52 13.01 0.14
CA ARG A 31 25.39 11.84 0.24
C ARG A 31 25.16 11.01 1.51
N ARG A 32 23.91 10.91 1.99
CA ARG A 32 23.55 10.12 3.16
C ARG A 32 22.86 8.84 2.74
N ASP A 33 23.39 7.69 3.19
CA ASP A 33 22.74 6.41 3.00
C ASP A 33 21.30 6.43 3.52
N THR A 34 20.38 5.89 2.75
CA THR A 34 18.95 6.05 3.00
C THR A 34 18.20 4.74 2.82
N LEU A 35 17.34 4.39 3.79
CA LEU A 35 16.30 3.38 3.64
C LEU A 35 14.95 4.08 3.49
N ALA A 36 14.29 3.88 2.35
CA ALA A 36 12.96 4.43 2.14
C ALA A 36 11.93 3.31 1.90
N VAL A 37 10.93 3.27 2.75
CA VAL A 37 9.78 2.35 2.65
C VAL A 37 8.58 3.15 2.18
N MET A 38 8.15 2.90 0.96
CA MET A 38 7.06 3.65 0.33
C MET A 38 6.14 2.68 -0.41
N PRO A 39 4.81 2.81 -0.29
CA PRO A 39 3.86 1.88 -0.90
C PRO A 39 4.03 1.81 -2.41
N THR A 40 3.55 0.72 -3.01
CA THR A 40 3.47 0.62 -4.47
C THR A 40 2.61 1.76 -5.00
N GLY A 41 3.09 2.45 -6.05
CA GLY A 41 2.47 3.68 -6.54
C GLY A 41 2.82 4.94 -5.73
N GLY A 42 3.60 4.85 -4.66
CA GLY A 42 4.10 5.99 -3.87
C GLY A 42 5.13 6.87 -4.60
N GLY A 43 5.61 6.43 -5.77
CA GLY A 43 6.59 7.18 -6.58
C GLY A 43 8.04 6.96 -6.16
N LYS A 44 8.37 5.75 -5.67
CA LYS A 44 9.74 5.33 -5.30
C LYS A 44 10.79 5.65 -6.36
N SER A 45 10.45 5.43 -7.64
CA SER A 45 11.41 5.64 -8.73
C SER A 45 11.93 7.07 -8.82
N LEU A 46 11.10 8.09 -8.53
CA LEU A 46 11.54 9.49 -8.53
C LEU A 46 12.61 9.77 -7.47
N CYS A 47 12.64 8.98 -6.39
CA CYS A 47 13.61 9.15 -5.31
C CYS A 47 15.06 8.86 -5.72
N TYR A 48 15.28 8.13 -6.82
CA TYR A 48 16.61 7.96 -7.42
C TYR A 48 16.73 8.58 -8.80
N GLN A 49 15.64 8.70 -9.56
CA GLN A 49 15.68 9.30 -10.90
C GLN A 49 15.99 10.80 -10.86
N ILE A 50 15.42 11.54 -9.91
CA ILE A 50 15.74 12.98 -9.77
C ILE A 50 17.18 13.19 -9.30
N PRO A 51 17.68 12.52 -8.24
CA PRO A 51 19.09 12.60 -7.89
C PRO A 51 20.03 12.26 -9.04
N SER A 52 19.74 11.19 -9.81
CA SER A 52 20.61 10.78 -10.93
C SER A 52 20.79 11.85 -12.00
N ILE A 53 19.77 12.69 -12.22
CA ILE A 53 19.85 13.82 -13.17
C ILE A 53 20.73 14.94 -12.62
N LEU A 54 20.73 15.13 -11.29
CA LEU A 54 21.45 16.20 -10.60
C LEU A 54 22.88 15.83 -10.22
N LEU A 55 23.15 14.55 -10.00
CA LEU A 55 24.48 14.02 -9.71
C LEU A 55 25.36 14.01 -10.97
N GLU A 56 26.67 14.15 -10.81
CA GLU A 56 27.63 14.18 -11.92
C GLU A 56 27.88 12.77 -12.46
N GLY A 57 28.13 11.81 -11.58
CA GLY A 57 28.45 10.44 -11.90
C GLY A 57 27.22 9.55 -12.17
N LEU A 58 27.49 8.27 -12.32
CA LEU A 58 26.54 7.23 -12.64
C LEU A 58 25.71 6.83 -11.41
N THR A 59 24.41 6.68 -11.59
CA THR A 59 23.52 5.98 -10.64
C THR A 59 23.30 4.55 -11.12
N VAL A 60 23.71 3.56 -10.30
CA VAL A 60 23.47 2.14 -10.55
C VAL A 60 22.19 1.72 -9.81
N VAL A 61 21.22 1.18 -10.54
CA VAL A 61 19.94 0.73 -10.00
C VAL A 61 19.89 -0.79 -10.07
N VAL A 62 19.96 -1.45 -8.91
CA VAL A 62 19.80 -2.89 -8.80
C VAL A 62 18.33 -3.23 -8.68
N SER A 63 17.83 -4.03 -9.61
CA SER A 63 16.42 -4.46 -9.63
C SER A 63 16.32 -5.96 -9.90
N PRO A 64 15.39 -6.68 -9.24
CA PRO A 64 15.30 -8.14 -9.38
C PRO A 64 14.64 -8.61 -10.68
N LEU A 65 14.15 -7.69 -11.51
CA LEU A 65 13.25 -8.01 -12.61
C LEU A 65 13.61 -7.33 -13.92
N ILE A 66 13.90 -8.14 -14.91
CA ILE A 66 14.28 -7.70 -16.27
C ILE A 66 13.15 -6.88 -16.93
N SER A 67 11.91 -7.31 -16.82
CA SER A 67 10.76 -6.59 -17.40
C SER A 67 10.58 -5.19 -16.81
N LEU A 68 10.76 -5.03 -15.49
CA LEU A 68 10.68 -3.73 -14.83
C LEU A 68 11.78 -2.78 -15.30
N MET A 69 13.01 -3.31 -15.49
CA MET A 69 14.13 -2.49 -15.98
C MET A 69 13.84 -1.92 -17.37
N LYS A 70 13.30 -2.76 -18.27
CA LYS A 70 12.93 -2.34 -19.63
C LYS A 70 11.89 -1.23 -19.59
N ASP A 71 10.80 -1.42 -18.86
CA ASP A 71 9.72 -0.42 -18.72
C ASP A 71 10.25 0.90 -18.14
N GLN A 72 11.11 0.85 -17.12
CA GLN A 72 11.71 2.05 -16.52
C GLN A 72 12.61 2.79 -17.49
N VAL A 73 13.43 2.06 -18.25
CA VAL A 73 14.35 2.66 -19.25
C VAL A 73 13.57 3.27 -20.40
N GLU A 74 12.54 2.59 -20.93
CA GLU A 74 11.69 3.14 -21.99
C GLU A 74 10.99 4.43 -21.54
N GLN A 75 10.45 4.42 -20.34
CA GLN A 75 9.79 5.60 -19.76
C GLN A 75 10.77 6.77 -19.55
N LEU A 76 11.97 6.51 -19.02
CA LEU A 76 12.99 7.55 -18.81
C LEU A 76 13.50 8.13 -20.12
N ARG A 77 13.72 7.29 -21.14
CA ARG A 77 14.09 7.74 -22.49
C ARG A 77 13.02 8.64 -23.09
N ALA A 78 11.73 8.33 -22.88
CA ALA A 78 10.61 9.18 -23.31
C ALA A 78 10.58 10.54 -22.57
N PHE A 79 11.16 10.62 -21.38
CA PHE A 79 11.38 11.89 -20.66
C PHE A 79 12.69 12.60 -21.05
N GLY A 80 13.46 12.04 -21.97
CA GLY A 80 14.76 12.58 -22.41
C GLY A 80 15.91 12.34 -21.42
N VAL A 81 15.79 11.35 -20.51
CA VAL A 81 16.83 11.00 -19.55
C VAL A 81 17.70 9.87 -20.11
N PRO A 82 19.03 10.06 -20.27
CA PRO A 82 19.92 9.05 -20.79
C PRO A 82 20.07 7.88 -19.81
N CYS A 83 19.62 6.70 -20.19
CA CYS A 83 19.69 5.50 -19.36
C CYS A 83 19.76 4.22 -20.19
N VAL A 84 20.35 3.20 -19.61
CA VAL A 84 20.45 1.86 -20.21
C VAL A 84 20.18 0.79 -19.15
N PHE A 85 19.90 -0.45 -19.62
CA PHE A 85 19.91 -1.61 -18.76
C PHE A 85 20.87 -2.66 -19.29
N ILE A 86 21.43 -3.48 -18.41
CA ILE A 86 22.32 -4.59 -18.75
C ILE A 86 21.84 -5.83 -17.99
N ASN A 87 21.48 -6.88 -18.75
CA ASN A 87 21.07 -8.16 -18.20
C ASN A 87 21.30 -9.29 -19.25
N SER A 88 21.03 -10.54 -18.87
CA SER A 88 21.24 -11.73 -19.70
C SER A 88 20.29 -11.88 -20.89
N SER A 89 19.24 -11.08 -20.99
CA SER A 89 18.26 -11.17 -22.09
C SER A 89 18.61 -10.31 -23.30
N LEU A 90 19.63 -9.45 -23.20
CA LEU A 90 20.08 -8.60 -24.29
C LEU A 90 20.82 -9.38 -25.36
N ALA A 91 20.64 -8.98 -26.64
CA ALA A 91 21.48 -9.44 -27.71
C ALA A 91 22.94 -9.03 -27.44
N PRO A 92 23.94 -9.86 -27.87
CA PRO A 92 25.36 -9.59 -27.62
C PRO A 92 25.81 -8.19 -28.08
N GLN A 93 25.30 -7.72 -29.20
CA GLN A 93 25.61 -6.40 -29.75
C GLN A 93 25.06 -5.28 -28.85
N GLU A 94 23.78 -5.33 -28.48
CA GLU A 94 23.13 -4.35 -27.62
C GLU A 94 23.80 -4.32 -26.23
N TYR A 95 24.19 -5.49 -25.72
CA TYR A 95 24.94 -5.58 -24.48
C TYR A 95 26.25 -4.80 -24.53
N GLN A 96 27.02 -4.95 -25.64
CA GLN A 96 28.29 -4.24 -25.83
C GLN A 96 28.08 -2.74 -26.01
N GLU A 97 27.09 -2.34 -26.80
CA GLU A 97 26.73 -0.93 -27.01
C GLU A 97 26.37 -0.25 -25.69
N ASN A 98 25.54 -0.89 -24.86
CA ASN A 98 25.15 -0.35 -23.55
C ASN A 98 26.36 -0.24 -22.60
N MET A 99 27.29 -1.20 -22.60
CA MET A 99 28.53 -1.09 -21.85
C MET A 99 29.38 0.11 -22.30
N GLU A 100 29.46 0.34 -23.61
CA GLU A 100 30.23 1.46 -24.14
C GLU A 100 29.60 2.81 -23.83
N TYR A 101 28.27 2.94 -23.87
CA TYR A 101 27.56 4.14 -23.42
C TYR A 101 27.86 4.46 -21.94
N VAL A 102 27.90 3.44 -21.07
CA VAL A 102 28.29 3.61 -19.66
C VAL A 102 29.75 4.08 -19.57
N ARG A 103 30.66 3.40 -20.24
CA ARG A 103 32.11 3.71 -20.20
C ARG A 103 32.42 5.13 -20.65
N ARG A 104 31.67 5.63 -21.64
CA ARG A 104 31.81 7.01 -22.14
C ARG A 104 31.10 8.07 -21.28
N GLY A 105 30.47 7.70 -20.20
CA GLY A 105 29.72 8.63 -19.34
C GLY A 105 28.47 9.24 -20.03
N GLN A 106 27.94 8.57 -21.05
CA GLN A 106 26.79 9.05 -21.82
C GLN A 106 25.43 8.71 -21.20
N VAL A 107 25.42 8.06 -20.05
CA VAL A 107 24.22 7.68 -19.33
C VAL A 107 24.24 8.15 -17.87
N LYS A 108 23.09 8.49 -17.35
CA LYS A 108 22.89 8.88 -15.94
C LYS A 108 22.48 7.70 -15.05
N LEU A 109 21.75 6.73 -15.61
CA LEU A 109 21.29 5.54 -14.90
C LEU A 109 21.66 4.26 -15.65
N LEU A 110 22.19 3.32 -14.88
CA LEU A 110 22.38 1.93 -15.31
C LEU A 110 21.48 1.04 -14.48
N TYR A 111 20.51 0.38 -15.11
CA TYR A 111 19.73 -0.68 -14.49
C TYR A 111 20.40 -2.02 -14.68
N VAL A 112 20.51 -2.82 -13.62
CA VAL A 112 21.20 -4.10 -13.64
C VAL A 112 20.56 -5.09 -12.67
N ALA A 113 20.51 -6.39 -13.07
CA ALA A 113 20.11 -7.47 -12.18
C ALA A 113 21.23 -7.78 -11.16
N PRO A 114 20.90 -8.23 -9.94
CA PRO A 114 21.93 -8.50 -8.93
C PRO A 114 22.96 -9.54 -9.42
N GLU A 115 22.52 -10.60 -10.10
CA GLU A 115 23.40 -11.64 -10.64
C GLU A 115 24.35 -11.08 -11.70
N THR A 116 23.87 -10.15 -12.51
CA THR A 116 24.67 -9.50 -13.56
C THR A 116 25.67 -8.52 -12.94
N LEU A 117 25.25 -7.75 -11.94
CA LEU A 117 26.09 -6.77 -11.24
C LEU A 117 27.31 -7.43 -10.57
N LEU A 118 27.13 -8.61 -9.99
CA LEU A 118 28.18 -9.36 -9.29
C LEU A 118 29.21 -10.00 -10.22
N THR A 119 29.03 -9.91 -11.56
CA THR A 119 30.02 -10.41 -12.51
C THR A 119 31.26 -9.54 -12.58
N THR A 120 32.44 -10.15 -12.73
CA THR A 120 33.71 -9.43 -12.89
C THR A 120 33.66 -8.40 -14.02
N ARG A 121 32.93 -8.70 -15.09
CA ARG A 121 32.81 -7.83 -16.26
C ARG A 121 32.11 -6.51 -15.93
N ILE A 122 31.01 -6.54 -15.17
CA ILE A 122 30.28 -5.34 -14.78
C ILE A 122 31.04 -4.59 -13.70
N LEU A 123 31.61 -5.30 -12.71
CA LEU A 123 32.42 -4.65 -11.70
C LEU A 123 33.61 -3.90 -12.31
N SER A 124 34.31 -4.50 -13.29
CA SER A 124 35.39 -3.80 -14.02
C SER A 124 34.92 -2.60 -14.85
N LEU A 125 33.70 -2.66 -15.39
CA LEU A 125 33.09 -1.49 -16.05
C LEU A 125 32.85 -0.36 -15.05
N LEU A 126 32.28 -0.67 -13.87
CA LEU A 126 31.99 0.32 -12.83
C LEU A 126 33.25 0.90 -12.20
N ASP A 127 34.37 0.14 -12.14
CA ASP A 127 35.67 0.66 -11.70
C ASP A 127 36.25 1.70 -12.65
N SER A 128 35.80 1.72 -13.91
CA SER A 128 36.27 2.68 -14.93
C SER A 128 35.46 3.99 -14.99
N VAL A 129 34.40 4.11 -14.18
CA VAL A 129 33.53 5.28 -14.16
C VAL A 129 33.26 5.76 -12.73
N GLN A 130 32.87 7.02 -12.58
CA GLN A 130 32.46 7.54 -11.26
C GLN A 130 31.06 7.05 -10.94
N VAL A 131 30.93 6.21 -9.90
CA VAL A 131 29.64 5.77 -9.37
C VAL A 131 29.26 6.70 -8.20
N ASP A 132 28.17 7.44 -8.37
CA ASP A 132 27.69 8.41 -7.38
C ASP A 132 26.59 7.88 -6.47
N CYS A 133 25.77 6.96 -6.99
CA CYS A 133 24.67 6.39 -6.22
C CYS A 133 24.49 4.89 -6.54
N LEU A 134 24.34 4.08 -5.51
CA LEU A 134 23.92 2.68 -5.60
C LEU A 134 22.49 2.58 -5.07
N THR A 135 21.52 2.39 -5.95
CA THR A 135 20.12 2.21 -5.59
C THR A 135 19.78 0.73 -5.58
N ILE A 136 19.25 0.23 -4.48
CA ILE A 136 18.78 -1.14 -4.32
C ILE A 136 17.25 -1.10 -4.29
N ASP A 137 16.63 -1.40 -5.42
CA ASP A 137 15.18 -1.52 -5.52
C ASP A 137 14.72 -2.89 -5.00
N GLU A 138 13.49 -2.96 -4.50
CA GLU A 138 12.91 -4.12 -3.80
C GLU A 138 13.85 -4.67 -2.71
N ALA A 139 14.41 -3.78 -1.89
CA ALA A 139 15.39 -4.11 -0.86
C ALA A 139 14.91 -5.14 0.17
N HIS A 140 13.60 -5.43 0.26
CA HIS A 140 13.07 -6.52 1.08
C HIS A 140 13.62 -7.91 0.66
N CYS A 141 14.11 -8.04 -0.58
CA CYS A 141 14.78 -9.27 -1.05
C CYS A 141 16.08 -9.59 -0.30
N ILE A 142 16.66 -8.64 0.45
CA ILE A 142 17.83 -8.85 1.30
C ILE A 142 17.48 -9.75 2.50
N SER A 143 16.23 -9.68 2.99
CA SER A 143 15.83 -10.25 4.28
C SER A 143 15.22 -11.65 4.11
N GLU A 144 15.69 -12.62 4.92
CA GLU A 144 15.07 -13.95 5.03
C GLU A 144 13.66 -13.91 5.64
N TRP A 145 13.30 -12.81 6.29
CA TRP A 145 11.98 -12.55 6.83
C TRP A 145 11.08 -11.83 5.82
N GLY A 146 11.62 -11.45 4.68
CA GLY A 146 10.88 -10.91 3.55
C GLY A 146 10.10 -12.01 2.81
N HIS A 147 9.08 -11.63 2.09
CA HIS A 147 8.24 -12.58 1.33
C HIS A 147 8.87 -13.06 0.00
N ASP A 148 9.97 -12.43 -0.47
CA ASP A 148 10.74 -12.81 -1.66
C ASP A 148 12.25 -12.67 -1.39
N PHE A 149 12.77 -13.53 -0.53
CA PHE A 149 14.20 -13.56 -0.23
C PHE A 149 15.03 -14.02 -1.43
N ARG A 150 16.14 -13.30 -1.70
CA ARG A 150 17.10 -13.63 -2.76
C ARG A 150 18.53 -13.57 -2.23
N PRO A 151 19.26 -14.69 -2.25
CA PRO A 151 20.63 -14.76 -1.71
C PRO A 151 21.58 -13.73 -2.34
N GLU A 152 21.43 -13.46 -3.65
CA GLU A 152 22.27 -12.50 -4.39
C GLU A 152 22.16 -11.08 -3.83
N TYR A 153 20.98 -10.71 -3.29
CA TYR A 153 20.79 -9.40 -2.66
C TYR A 153 21.65 -9.21 -1.40
N ARG A 154 21.99 -10.27 -0.68
CA ARG A 154 22.91 -10.17 0.45
C ARG A 154 24.33 -9.84 0.05
N GLN A 155 24.74 -10.26 -1.14
CA GLN A 155 26.08 -9.98 -1.67
C GLN A 155 26.24 -8.51 -2.12
N LEU A 156 25.17 -7.74 -2.23
CA LEU A 156 25.24 -6.31 -2.58
C LEU A 156 26.00 -5.48 -1.54
N VAL A 157 26.17 -5.99 -0.33
CA VAL A 157 27.06 -5.37 0.68
C VAL A 157 28.51 -5.28 0.18
N GLU A 158 28.99 -6.26 -0.59
CA GLU A 158 30.35 -6.27 -1.16
C GLU A 158 30.49 -5.18 -2.21
N VAL A 159 29.47 -5.01 -3.07
CA VAL A 159 29.42 -3.94 -4.08
C VAL A 159 29.45 -2.57 -3.40
N ARG A 160 28.64 -2.39 -2.33
CA ARG A 160 28.66 -1.15 -1.55
C ARG A 160 30.03 -0.85 -0.94
N GLN A 161 30.72 -1.86 -0.42
CA GLN A 161 32.07 -1.71 0.16
C GLN A 161 33.12 -1.37 -0.91
N ARG A 162 32.91 -1.84 -2.15
CA ARG A 162 33.81 -1.52 -3.28
C ARG A 162 33.70 -0.06 -3.72
N TYR A 163 32.49 0.53 -3.60
CA TYR A 163 32.24 1.94 -3.98
C TYR A 163 31.82 2.78 -2.75
N PRO A 164 32.73 3.03 -1.79
CA PRO A 164 32.41 3.68 -0.52
C PRO A 164 31.99 5.15 -0.68
N GLN A 165 32.34 5.78 -1.82
CA GLN A 165 31.95 7.17 -2.14
C GLN A 165 30.53 7.27 -2.70
N ALA A 166 29.97 6.17 -3.20
CA ALA A 166 28.61 6.13 -3.69
C ALA A 166 27.62 6.12 -2.53
N VAL A 167 26.64 7.03 -2.56
CA VAL A 167 25.52 6.98 -1.61
C VAL A 167 24.65 5.75 -1.88
N CYS A 168 24.26 5.03 -0.84
CA CYS A 168 23.40 3.87 -0.96
C CYS A 168 21.95 4.23 -0.62
N LEU A 169 21.04 3.98 -1.58
CA LEU A 169 19.60 4.14 -1.41
C LEU A 169 18.90 2.79 -1.51
N ALA A 170 18.37 2.31 -0.41
CA ALA A 170 17.54 1.09 -0.37
C ALA A 170 16.05 1.46 -0.41
N LEU A 171 15.31 0.89 -1.34
CA LEU A 171 13.89 1.16 -1.57
C LEU A 171 13.07 -0.12 -1.50
N THR A 172 11.92 -0.08 -0.85
CA THR A 172 10.96 -1.18 -0.87
C THR A 172 9.53 -0.68 -0.68
N ALA A 173 8.56 -1.49 -1.13
CA ALA A 173 7.14 -1.23 -0.89
C ALA A 173 6.63 -1.88 0.40
N THR A 174 7.26 -2.95 0.84
CA THR A 174 6.79 -3.82 1.93
C THR A 174 7.96 -4.18 2.82
N ALA A 175 7.98 -3.63 4.03
CA ALA A 175 8.97 -4.01 5.02
C ALA A 175 8.40 -3.83 6.43
N THR A 176 8.24 -4.94 7.15
CA THR A 176 7.95 -4.92 8.58
C THR A 176 9.16 -4.38 9.35
N SER A 177 9.01 -4.02 10.63
CA SER A 177 10.10 -3.51 11.46
C SER A 177 11.30 -4.46 11.47
N ARG A 178 11.05 -5.77 11.47
CA ARG A 178 12.09 -6.81 11.43
C ARG A 178 12.85 -6.82 10.09
N VAL A 179 12.14 -6.74 8.98
CA VAL A 179 12.74 -6.68 7.64
C VAL A 179 13.60 -5.41 7.48
N ARG A 180 13.11 -4.26 7.96
CA ARG A 180 13.88 -3.00 7.93
C ARG A 180 15.18 -3.09 8.72
N GLN A 181 15.11 -3.67 9.91
CA GLN A 181 16.32 -3.88 10.75
C GLN A 181 17.33 -4.80 10.05
N ASP A 182 16.87 -5.88 9.42
CA ASP A 182 17.73 -6.81 8.69
C ASP A 182 18.41 -6.14 7.48
N ILE A 183 17.66 -5.34 6.70
CA ILE A 183 18.21 -4.54 5.59
C ILE A 183 19.33 -3.62 6.08
N ARG A 184 19.10 -2.86 7.17
CA ARG A 184 20.09 -1.94 7.71
C ARG A 184 21.36 -2.66 8.19
N ASN A 185 21.18 -3.76 8.89
CA ASN A 185 22.30 -4.56 9.39
C ASN A 185 23.13 -5.16 8.25
N THR A 186 22.47 -5.70 7.22
CA THR A 186 23.12 -6.32 6.06
C THR A 186 23.86 -5.28 5.23
N LEU A 187 23.24 -4.14 4.93
CA LEU A 187 23.88 -3.08 4.15
C LEU A 187 24.88 -2.25 4.98
N LYS A 188 24.98 -2.47 6.28
CA LYS A 188 25.89 -1.75 7.19
C LYS A 188 25.72 -0.23 7.12
N PHE A 189 24.49 0.25 7.17
CA PHE A 189 24.25 1.69 7.20
C PHE A 189 24.76 2.29 8.50
N ALA A 190 25.59 3.32 8.38
CA ALA A 190 26.21 3.99 9.52
C ALA A 190 25.20 4.85 10.33
N THR A 191 24.14 5.33 9.65
CA THR A 191 23.09 6.17 10.25
C THR A 191 21.72 5.61 9.93
N THR A 192 20.75 5.87 10.80
CA THR A 192 19.37 5.43 10.65
C THR A 192 18.54 6.45 9.87
N ASN A 193 18.97 6.84 8.68
CA ASN A 193 18.16 7.66 7.77
C ASN A 193 17.06 6.78 7.17
N GLU A 194 15.98 6.60 7.90
CA GLU A 194 14.86 5.77 7.54
C GLU A 194 13.62 6.64 7.30
N PHE A 195 13.06 6.54 6.10
CA PHE A 195 11.86 7.26 5.70
C PHE A 195 10.76 6.25 5.43
N ILE A 196 9.70 6.29 6.24
CA ILE A 196 8.58 5.36 6.13
C ILE A 196 7.34 6.15 5.76
N ALA A 197 6.89 6.01 4.51
CA ALA A 197 5.61 6.57 4.09
C ALA A 197 4.46 5.73 4.62
N SER A 198 3.30 6.35 4.78
CA SER A 198 2.09 5.62 5.14
C SER A 198 1.79 4.51 4.12
N PHE A 199 1.46 3.33 4.63
CA PHE A 199 0.98 2.21 3.83
C PHE A 199 -0.49 2.38 3.43
N ASN A 200 -1.17 3.43 3.92
CA ASN A 200 -2.56 3.68 3.59
C ASN A 200 -2.71 4.15 2.13
N ARG A 201 -3.51 3.41 1.38
CA ARG A 201 -3.91 3.74 0.00
C ARG A 201 -5.39 4.13 -0.01
N GLU A 202 -5.67 5.41 0.20
CA GLU A 202 -7.05 5.92 0.35
C GLU A 202 -7.92 5.69 -0.88
N ASN A 203 -7.31 5.67 -2.07
CA ASN A 203 -8.00 5.45 -3.34
C ASN A 203 -8.40 3.99 -3.61
N LEU A 204 -7.97 3.04 -2.78
CA LEU A 204 -8.36 1.64 -2.93
C LEU A 204 -9.58 1.32 -2.08
N TYR A 205 -10.65 0.87 -2.69
CA TYR A 205 -11.75 0.22 -1.98
C TYR A 205 -11.37 -1.24 -1.75
N VAL A 206 -11.32 -1.65 -0.48
CA VAL A 206 -10.90 -3.00 -0.10
C VAL A 206 -12.13 -3.78 0.37
N GLU A 207 -12.37 -4.92 -0.24
CA GLU A 207 -13.51 -5.79 0.03
C GLU A 207 -13.08 -7.25 0.18
N VAL A 208 -13.61 -7.92 1.20
CA VAL A 208 -13.49 -9.36 1.37
C VAL A 208 -14.88 -9.98 1.32
N MET A 209 -15.06 -10.94 0.43
CA MET A 209 -16.32 -11.66 0.28
C MET A 209 -16.15 -13.16 0.50
N PRO A 210 -17.13 -13.83 1.12
CA PRO A 210 -17.18 -15.28 1.12
C PRO A 210 -17.22 -15.82 -0.31
N LYS A 211 -16.34 -16.76 -0.61
CA LYS A 211 -16.27 -17.44 -1.90
C LYS A 211 -17.40 -18.45 -2.01
N ARG A 212 -18.45 -18.11 -2.75
CA ARG A 212 -19.62 -18.99 -3.01
C ARG A 212 -19.55 -19.57 -4.40
N ASP A 213 -19.80 -18.74 -5.40
CA ASP A 213 -19.58 -19.00 -6.82
C ASP A 213 -18.55 -17.99 -7.33
N ALA A 214 -17.30 -18.40 -7.32
CA ALA A 214 -16.19 -17.50 -7.67
C ALA A 214 -16.27 -17.01 -9.12
N TYR A 215 -16.83 -17.82 -10.03
CA TYR A 215 -17.00 -17.41 -11.43
C TYR A 215 -18.06 -16.33 -11.54
N ALA A 216 -19.23 -16.52 -10.95
CA ALA A 216 -20.31 -15.54 -10.96
C ALA A 216 -19.89 -14.24 -10.26
N GLN A 217 -19.22 -14.35 -9.09
CA GLN A 217 -18.72 -13.20 -8.35
C GLN A 217 -17.66 -12.40 -9.14
N THR A 218 -16.80 -13.12 -9.89
CA THR A 218 -15.82 -12.47 -10.78
C THR A 218 -16.54 -11.75 -11.91
N ILE A 219 -17.51 -12.37 -12.58
CA ILE A 219 -18.28 -11.74 -13.66
C ILE A 219 -19.02 -10.50 -13.15
N GLU A 220 -19.67 -10.56 -11.99
CA GLU A 220 -20.33 -9.39 -11.38
C GLU A 220 -19.38 -8.20 -11.23
N MET A 221 -18.14 -8.48 -10.82
CA MET A 221 -17.12 -7.45 -10.71
C MET A 221 -16.71 -6.89 -12.09
N LEU A 222 -16.54 -7.76 -13.10
CA LEU A 222 -16.20 -7.35 -14.47
C LEU A 222 -17.28 -6.48 -15.10
N GLU A 223 -18.55 -6.81 -14.89
CA GLU A 223 -19.67 -5.98 -15.37
C GLU A 223 -19.69 -4.59 -14.73
N ARG A 224 -19.36 -4.51 -13.43
CA ARG A 224 -19.24 -3.22 -12.73
C ARG A 224 -18.13 -2.33 -13.31
N TYR A 225 -17.04 -2.94 -13.76
CA TYR A 225 -15.85 -2.28 -14.32
C TYR A 225 -15.72 -2.56 -15.81
N LYS A 226 -16.83 -2.57 -16.52
CA LYS A 226 -16.85 -2.77 -17.97
C LYS A 226 -15.86 -1.83 -18.66
N ASP A 227 -15.14 -2.34 -19.63
CA ASP A 227 -14.11 -1.62 -20.43
C ASP A 227 -12.93 -1.05 -19.63
N GLN A 228 -12.74 -1.50 -18.39
CA GLN A 228 -11.64 -1.11 -17.51
C GLN A 228 -10.59 -2.20 -17.41
N SER A 229 -9.34 -1.81 -17.16
CA SER A 229 -8.25 -2.77 -16.97
C SER A 229 -8.26 -3.36 -15.57
N GLY A 230 -8.10 -4.69 -15.48
CA GLY A 230 -8.06 -5.39 -14.19
C GLY A 230 -7.21 -6.64 -14.18
N ILE A 231 -6.88 -7.11 -12.97
CA ILE A 231 -6.07 -8.30 -12.73
C ILE A 231 -6.87 -9.27 -11.87
N VAL A 232 -6.87 -10.55 -12.23
CA VAL A 232 -7.46 -11.63 -11.44
C VAL A 232 -6.36 -12.61 -11.03
N TYR A 233 -6.11 -12.75 -9.73
CA TYR A 233 -5.12 -13.66 -9.19
C TYR A 233 -5.72 -14.99 -8.82
N CYS A 234 -5.16 -16.07 -9.36
CA CYS A 234 -5.51 -17.47 -9.06
C CYS A 234 -4.33 -18.20 -8.43
N PHE A 235 -4.62 -19.20 -7.62
CA PHE A 235 -3.61 -19.99 -6.94
C PHE A 235 -2.81 -20.91 -7.87
N SER A 236 -3.45 -21.53 -8.87
CA SER A 236 -2.83 -22.51 -9.75
C SER A 236 -2.87 -22.13 -11.24
N ARG A 237 -1.92 -22.66 -12.01
CA ARG A 237 -1.84 -22.50 -13.46
C ARG A 237 -3.13 -22.98 -14.13
N ARG A 238 -3.61 -24.15 -13.74
CA ARG A 238 -4.84 -24.74 -14.26
C ARG A 238 -6.06 -23.81 -14.07
N GLN A 239 -6.20 -23.20 -12.90
CA GLN A 239 -7.29 -22.23 -12.65
C GLN A 239 -7.17 -20.99 -13.53
N VAL A 240 -5.95 -20.52 -13.79
CA VAL A 240 -5.70 -19.40 -14.71
C VAL A 240 -6.22 -19.73 -16.10
N ASP A 241 -5.89 -20.91 -16.61
CA ASP A 241 -6.31 -21.35 -17.95
C ASP A 241 -7.83 -21.54 -18.03
N GLU A 242 -8.43 -22.24 -17.05
CA GLU A 242 -9.87 -22.50 -16.97
C GLU A 242 -10.68 -21.19 -16.88
N LEU A 243 -10.27 -20.25 -15.99
CA LEU A 243 -10.96 -18.98 -15.82
C LEU A 243 -10.79 -18.08 -17.05
N SER A 244 -9.59 -18.02 -17.63
CA SER A 244 -9.35 -17.25 -18.85
C SER A 244 -10.19 -17.75 -20.02
N ALA A 245 -10.26 -19.06 -20.23
CA ALA A 245 -11.10 -19.65 -21.25
C ALA A 245 -12.59 -19.35 -21.02
N HIS A 246 -13.06 -19.47 -19.78
CA HIS A 246 -14.46 -19.16 -19.42
C HIS A 246 -14.80 -17.70 -19.69
N LEU A 247 -13.95 -16.76 -19.31
CA LEU A 247 -14.15 -15.33 -19.54
C LEU A 247 -14.09 -14.97 -21.04
N ALA A 248 -13.18 -15.59 -21.79
CA ALA A 248 -13.10 -15.39 -23.25
C ALA A 248 -14.37 -15.86 -23.97
N LEU A 249 -14.94 -17.01 -23.57
CA LEU A 249 -16.22 -17.50 -24.09
C LEU A 249 -17.40 -16.56 -23.78
N LYS A 250 -17.30 -15.75 -22.73
CA LYS A 250 -18.26 -14.70 -22.37
C LYS A 250 -18.02 -13.39 -23.10
N GLY A 251 -17.01 -13.30 -23.97
CA GLY A 251 -16.68 -12.12 -24.77
C GLY A 251 -15.76 -11.09 -24.10
N TYR A 252 -15.17 -11.42 -22.93
CA TYR A 252 -14.20 -10.51 -22.28
C TYR A 252 -12.83 -10.55 -22.99
N SER A 253 -12.18 -9.37 -23.11
CA SER A 253 -10.81 -9.24 -23.61
C SER A 253 -9.82 -9.66 -22.52
N VAL A 254 -9.48 -10.95 -22.44
CA VAL A 254 -8.70 -11.56 -21.38
C VAL A 254 -7.47 -12.29 -21.91
N ARG A 255 -6.38 -12.32 -21.14
CA ARG A 255 -5.17 -13.11 -21.38
C ARG A 255 -4.74 -13.85 -20.11
N PRO A 256 -4.28 -15.13 -20.25
CA PRO A 256 -3.68 -15.86 -19.15
C PRO A 256 -2.21 -15.44 -18.92
N TYR A 257 -1.73 -15.57 -17.67
CA TYR A 257 -0.32 -15.36 -17.35
C TYR A 257 0.15 -16.25 -16.19
N HIS A 258 1.04 -17.19 -16.45
CA HIS A 258 1.65 -18.03 -15.42
C HIS A 258 2.99 -18.62 -15.93
N ALA A 259 3.80 -19.12 -15.01
CA ALA A 259 5.14 -19.64 -15.32
C ALA A 259 5.17 -20.92 -16.20
N GLY A 260 4.01 -21.53 -16.46
CA GLY A 260 3.89 -22.69 -17.36
C GLY A 260 3.68 -22.32 -18.82
N LEU A 261 3.45 -21.05 -19.15
CA LEU A 261 3.40 -20.58 -20.54
C LEU A 261 4.82 -20.43 -21.11
N GLU A 262 4.96 -20.60 -22.43
CA GLU A 262 6.18 -20.28 -23.13
C GLU A 262 6.56 -18.80 -22.94
N ASP A 263 7.86 -18.51 -22.95
CA ASP A 263 8.36 -17.15 -22.73
C ASP A 263 7.85 -16.14 -23.76
N SER A 264 7.64 -16.57 -24.99
CA SER A 264 7.04 -15.79 -26.07
C SER A 264 5.59 -15.41 -25.76
N ASP A 265 4.78 -16.37 -25.29
CA ASP A 265 3.39 -16.15 -24.96
C ASP A 265 3.24 -15.29 -23.69
N ARG A 266 4.09 -15.51 -22.69
CA ARG A 266 4.12 -14.66 -21.51
C ARG A 266 4.39 -13.20 -21.87
N ARG A 267 5.40 -12.96 -22.71
CA ARG A 267 5.72 -11.60 -23.20
C ARG A 267 4.57 -11.01 -24.00
N LYS A 268 3.99 -11.75 -24.95
CA LYS A 268 2.87 -11.31 -25.77
C LYS A 268 1.64 -10.96 -24.93
N ASN A 269 1.28 -11.81 -23.95
CA ASN A 269 0.12 -11.59 -23.10
C ASN A 269 0.32 -10.39 -22.15
N GLN A 270 1.53 -10.25 -21.60
CA GLN A 270 1.89 -9.09 -20.79
C GLN A 270 1.86 -7.80 -21.62
N GLU A 271 2.42 -7.80 -22.80
CA GLU A 271 2.45 -6.64 -23.69
C GLU A 271 1.05 -6.25 -24.13
N ALA A 272 0.20 -7.21 -24.51
CA ALA A 272 -1.20 -6.95 -24.83
C ALA A 272 -1.95 -6.26 -23.67
N PHE A 273 -1.72 -6.69 -22.43
CA PHE A 273 -2.31 -6.04 -21.26
C PHE A 273 -1.74 -4.63 -21.02
N ILE A 274 -0.43 -4.44 -21.15
CA ILE A 274 0.24 -3.15 -20.98
C ILE A 274 -0.21 -2.15 -22.05
N ARG A 275 -0.42 -2.59 -23.29
CA ARG A 275 -0.85 -1.77 -24.43
C ARG A 275 -2.36 -1.53 -24.51
N ASP A 276 -3.14 -1.98 -23.53
CA ASP A 276 -4.63 -1.92 -23.56
C ASP A 276 -5.29 -2.76 -24.68
N ASP A 277 -4.56 -3.70 -25.30
CA ASP A 277 -5.11 -4.67 -26.27
C ASP A 277 -5.88 -5.80 -25.56
N ALA A 278 -5.50 -6.09 -24.32
CA ALA A 278 -6.26 -6.93 -23.38
C ALA A 278 -6.63 -6.11 -22.16
N GLN A 279 -7.90 -6.19 -21.76
CA GLN A 279 -8.41 -5.46 -20.60
C GLN A 279 -8.15 -6.22 -19.30
N ILE A 280 -8.21 -7.54 -19.34
CA ILE A 280 -8.13 -8.40 -18.17
C ILE A 280 -6.95 -9.33 -18.32
N ILE A 281 -6.19 -9.47 -17.24
CA ILE A 281 -5.21 -10.54 -17.13
C ILE A 281 -5.60 -11.46 -15.97
N VAL A 282 -5.68 -12.75 -16.23
CA VAL A 282 -5.85 -13.78 -15.21
C VAL A 282 -4.48 -14.41 -14.97
N ALA A 283 -4.01 -14.40 -13.73
CA ALA A 283 -2.62 -14.76 -13.48
C ALA A 283 -2.42 -15.49 -12.16
N THR A 284 -1.31 -16.22 -12.08
CA THR A 284 -0.72 -16.61 -10.79
C THR A 284 0.14 -15.46 -10.25
N ILE A 285 0.73 -15.65 -9.05
CA ILE A 285 1.70 -14.71 -8.47
C ILE A 285 2.89 -14.40 -9.41
N ALA A 286 3.10 -15.21 -10.45
CA ALA A 286 4.12 -14.94 -11.47
C ALA A 286 3.89 -13.63 -12.25
N PHE A 287 2.63 -13.16 -12.34
CA PHE A 287 2.28 -11.82 -12.81
C PHE A 287 2.38 -10.85 -11.63
N GLY A 288 3.58 -10.68 -11.18
CA GLY A 288 3.87 -10.00 -9.94
C GLY A 288 4.73 -8.78 -10.14
N MET A 289 5.91 -8.80 -9.55
CA MET A 289 6.87 -7.70 -9.65
C MET A 289 7.15 -7.33 -11.11
N GLY A 290 7.28 -6.03 -11.41
CA GLY A 290 7.61 -5.55 -12.76
C GLY A 290 6.44 -5.02 -13.60
N ILE A 291 5.20 -5.16 -13.17
CA ILE A 291 4.06 -4.59 -13.90
C ILE A 291 3.85 -3.15 -13.45
N ASN A 292 4.07 -2.20 -14.36
CA ASN A 292 3.94 -0.77 -14.08
C ASN A 292 2.75 -0.10 -14.79
N LYS A 293 1.65 -0.83 -15.03
CA LYS A 293 0.42 -0.28 -15.60
C LYS A 293 -0.32 0.57 -14.54
N PRO A 294 -0.44 1.89 -14.72
CA PRO A 294 -1.00 2.77 -13.68
C PRO A 294 -2.53 2.71 -13.60
N ASN A 295 -3.20 2.39 -14.69
CA ASN A 295 -4.66 2.46 -14.87
C ASN A 295 -5.39 1.14 -14.60
N VAL A 296 -4.89 0.31 -13.70
CA VAL A 296 -5.61 -0.89 -13.23
C VAL A 296 -6.72 -0.45 -12.28
N ARG A 297 -7.98 -0.71 -12.65
CA ARG A 297 -9.16 -0.26 -11.88
C ARG A 297 -9.67 -1.29 -10.88
N PHE A 298 -9.34 -2.57 -11.06
CA PHE A 298 -9.69 -3.59 -10.09
C PHE A 298 -8.63 -4.69 -10.00
N VAL A 299 -8.54 -5.27 -8.81
CA VAL A 299 -7.77 -6.49 -8.55
C VAL A 299 -8.69 -7.46 -7.84
N ILE A 300 -8.82 -8.67 -8.39
CA ILE A 300 -9.60 -9.76 -7.79
C ILE A 300 -8.64 -10.85 -7.34
N HIS A 301 -8.71 -11.23 -6.08
CA HIS A 301 -8.12 -12.47 -5.59
C HIS A 301 -9.18 -13.56 -5.65
N PHE A 302 -9.08 -14.39 -6.68
CA PHE A 302 -9.96 -15.56 -6.86
C PHE A 302 -9.73 -16.63 -5.79
N ASP A 303 -8.50 -16.70 -5.29
CA ASP A 303 -8.07 -17.53 -4.16
C ASP A 303 -7.32 -16.69 -3.12
N LEU A 304 -7.23 -17.19 -1.88
CA LEU A 304 -6.52 -16.54 -0.80
C LEU A 304 -5.02 -16.43 -1.12
N PRO A 305 -4.39 -15.25 -1.02
CA PRO A 305 -2.94 -15.10 -1.11
C PRO A 305 -2.22 -15.72 0.10
N LYS A 306 -0.92 -16.00 -0.05
CA LYS A 306 -0.13 -16.72 0.97
C LYS A 306 0.21 -15.89 2.21
N SER A 307 0.19 -14.55 2.09
CA SER A 307 0.56 -13.63 3.16
C SER A 307 -0.07 -12.25 2.97
N ILE A 308 -0.04 -11.43 4.02
CA ILE A 308 -0.45 -10.03 3.99
C ILE A 308 0.45 -9.22 3.03
N GLU A 309 1.75 -9.51 2.99
CA GLU A 309 2.69 -8.83 2.10
C GLU A 309 2.37 -9.07 0.63
N SER A 310 2.13 -10.34 0.25
CA SER A 310 1.72 -10.70 -1.11
C SER A 310 0.41 -10.01 -1.47
N TYR A 311 -0.58 -10.09 -0.58
CA TYR A 311 -1.86 -9.40 -0.76
C TYR A 311 -1.68 -7.89 -0.96
N TYR A 312 -0.89 -7.24 -0.10
CA TYR A 312 -0.64 -5.81 -0.17
C TYR A 312 0.08 -5.39 -1.45
N GLN A 313 1.06 -6.16 -1.91
CA GLN A 313 1.74 -5.91 -3.19
C GLN A 313 0.81 -6.09 -4.39
N GLU A 314 -0.05 -7.10 -4.36
CA GLU A 314 -0.97 -7.43 -5.44
C GLU A 314 -2.08 -6.38 -5.56
N ILE A 315 -2.72 -5.98 -4.46
CA ILE A 315 -3.68 -4.85 -4.46
C ILE A 315 -2.99 -3.51 -4.76
N GLY A 316 -1.72 -3.37 -4.41
CA GLY A 316 -0.90 -2.19 -4.71
C GLY A 316 -0.72 -1.91 -6.21
N ARG A 317 -1.07 -2.86 -7.09
CA ARG A 317 -1.09 -2.67 -8.55
C ARG A 317 -2.26 -1.84 -9.01
N ALA A 318 -3.36 -1.85 -8.26
CA ALA A 318 -4.53 -1.06 -8.55
C ALA A 318 -4.31 0.43 -8.28
N GLY A 319 -4.89 1.30 -9.11
CA GLY A 319 -4.96 2.74 -8.90
C GLY A 319 -3.62 3.43 -8.65
N ARG A 320 -2.55 3.07 -9.34
CA ARG A 320 -1.23 3.72 -9.18
C ARG A 320 -1.22 5.18 -9.63
N ASP A 321 -2.12 5.55 -10.52
CA ASP A 321 -2.38 6.91 -10.96
C ASP A 321 -3.11 7.77 -9.91
N GLY A 322 -3.55 7.15 -8.79
CA GLY A 322 -4.28 7.80 -7.70
C GLY A 322 -5.79 7.86 -7.92
N LEU A 323 -6.29 7.37 -9.05
CA LEU A 323 -7.73 7.24 -9.28
C LEU A 323 -8.33 6.08 -8.46
N PRO A 324 -9.64 6.11 -8.16
CA PRO A 324 -10.31 5.03 -7.44
C PRO A 324 -10.10 3.67 -8.08
N ALA A 325 -9.88 2.65 -7.26
CA ALA A 325 -9.75 1.27 -7.71
C ALA A 325 -10.32 0.32 -6.66
N HIS A 326 -10.78 -0.86 -7.08
CA HIS A 326 -11.44 -1.84 -6.24
C HIS A 326 -10.59 -3.11 -6.08
N CYS A 327 -10.39 -3.54 -4.86
CA CYS A 327 -9.65 -4.74 -4.51
C CYS A 327 -10.59 -5.74 -3.82
N LEU A 328 -10.95 -6.81 -4.53
CA LEU A 328 -11.85 -7.87 -4.04
C LEU A 328 -11.05 -9.11 -3.69
N LEU A 329 -11.21 -9.61 -2.47
CA LEU A 329 -10.70 -10.90 -2.03
C LEU A 329 -11.87 -11.88 -1.86
N LEU A 330 -11.89 -12.96 -2.62
CA LEU A 330 -12.80 -14.09 -2.42
C LEU A 330 -12.16 -15.06 -1.44
N TYR A 331 -12.78 -15.21 -0.27
CA TYR A 331 -12.24 -16.03 0.81
C TYR A 331 -13.01 -17.33 1.00
N SER A 332 -12.25 -18.42 1.10
CA SER A 332 -12.78 -19.73 1.45
C SER A 332 -11.78 -20.50 2.32
N TYR A 333 -12.29 -21.24 3.30
CA TYR A 333 -11.44 -22.11 4.12
C TYR A 333 -10.76 -23.22 3.30
N SER A 334 -11.34 -23.65 2.18
CA SER A 334 -10.70 -24.62 1.29
C SER A 334 -9.37 -24.09 0.70
N ASP A 335 -9.23 -22.78 0.55
CA ASP A 335 -7.98 -22.17 0.07
C ASP A 335 -6.88 -22.25 1.14
N VAL A 336 -7.25 -22.12 2.42
CA VAL A 336 -6.33 -22.31 3.57
C VAL A 336 -5.78 -23.73 3.58
N ALA A 337 -6.63 -24.73 3.35
CA ALA A 337 -6.21 -26.14 3.29
C ALA A 337 -5.21 -26.39 2.14
N LYS A 338 -5.44 -25.77 0.96
CA LYS A 338 -4.51 -25.87 -0.17
C LYS A 338 -3.14 -25.27 0.17
N ILE A 339 -3.12 -24.10 0.82
CA ILE A 339 -1.86 -23.43 1.20
C ILE A 339 -1.13 -24.24 2.25
N ASN A 340 -1.83 -24.78 3.26
CA ASN A 340 -1.24 -25.65 4.28
C ASN A 340 -0.55 -26.88 3.68
N TYR A 341 -1.14 -27.51 2.66
CA TYR A 341 -0.51 -28.64 1.97
C TYR A 341 0.90 -28.30 1.45
N PHE A 342 1.12 -27.09 0.93
CA PHE A 342 2.45 -26.63 0.49
C PHE A 342 3.36 -26.23 1.66
N ILE A 343 2.79 -25.69 2.74
CA ILE A 343 3.54 -25.36 3.94
C ILE A 343 4.07 -26.64 4.61
N ASP A 344 3.30 -27.71 4.60
CA ASP A 344 3.70 -29.00 5.19
C ASP A 344 4.90 -29.66 4.50
N GLN A 345 5.19 -29.27 3.24
CA GLN A 345 6.40 -29.70 2.53
C GLN A 345 7.66 -28.94 2.93
N LYS A 346 7.53 -27.85 3.69
CA LYS A 346 8.63 -27.05 4.21
C LYS A 346 9.09 -27.59 5.57
N SER A 347 10.29 -27.20 6.02
CA SER A 347 10.85 -27.61 7.29
C SER A 347 11.45 -26.45 8.09
N GLY A 348 11.70 -26.67 9.36
CA GLY A 348 12.41 -25.75 10.24
C GLY A 348 11.81 -24.35 10.31
N ASN A 349 12.67 -23.34 10.22
CA ASN A 349 12.26 -21.92 10.36
C ASN A 349 11.36 -21.46 9.22
N GLU A 350 11.58 -21.95 7.99
CA GLU A 350 10.78 -21.60 6.83
C GLU A 350 9.32 -22.02 6.99
N LYS A 351 9.05 -23.21 7.52
CA LYS A 351 7.71 -23.70 7.84
C LYS A 351 7.03 -22.79 8.86
N ARG A 352 7.75 -22.48 9.95
CA ARG A 352 7.20 -21.62 11.02
C ARG A 352 6.82 -20.22 10.51
N VAL A 353 7.67 -19.61 9.69
CA VAL A 353 7.40 -18.29 9.10
C VAL A 353 6.20 -18.36 8.15
N ALA A 354 6.13 -19.38 7.30
CA ALA A 354 5.01 -19.55 6.37
C ALA A 354 3.65 -19.74 7.09
N ILE A 355 3.63 -20.46 8.22
CA ILE A 355 2.43 -20.60 9.07
C ILE A 355 2.02 -19.23 9.63
N GLN A 356 2.96 -18.45 10.18
CA GLN A 356 2.66 -17.12 10.73
C GLN A 356 2.08 -16.18 9.68
N HIS A 357 2.61 -16.21 8.44
CA HIS A 357 2.11 -15.41 7.33
C HIS A 357 0.69 -15.82 6.92
N LEU A 358 0.43 -17.13 6.85
CA LEU A 358 -0.92 -17.64 6.54
C LEU A 358 -1.92 -17.25 7.62
N ASP A 359 -1.57 -17.42 8.90
CA ASP A 359 -2.45 -17.04 10.02
C ASP A 359 -2.80 -15.55 9.99
N ALA A 360 -1.85 -14.69 9.62
CA ALA A 360 -2.09 -13.25 9.53
C ALA A 360 -3.13 -12.90 8.45
N ILE A 361 -2.98 -13.47 7.24
CA ILE A 361 -3.93 -13.19 6.14
C ILE A 361 -5.30 -13.82 6.38
N VAL A 362 -5.36 -14.99 7.03
CA VAL A 362 -6.62 -15.63 7.42
C VAL A 362 -7.37 -14.76 8.43
N ARG A 363 -6.71 -14.29 9.49
CA ARG A 363 -7.31 -13.36 10.47
C ARG A 363 -7.81 -12.08 9.80
N TYR A 364 -7.03 -11.53 8.89
CA TYR A 364 -7.43 -10.36 8.11
C TYR A 364 -8.70 -10.60 7.29
N ALA A 365 -8.77 -11.75 6.60
CA ALA A 365 -9.91 -12.08 5.76
C ALA A 365 -11.19 -12.34 6.58
N GLU A 366 -11.05 -12.95 7.75
CA GLU A 366 -12.17 -13.37 8.60
C GLU A 366 -12.73 -12.28 9.52
N ASP A 367 -11.98 -11.21 9.74
CA ASP A 367 -12.47 -10.12 10.59
C ASP A 367 -13.51 -9.29 9.83
N GLU A 368 -14.77 -9.40 10.25
CA GLU A 368 -15.90 -8.71 9.63
C GLU A 368 -16.30 -7.41 10.34
N ARG A 369 -15.57 -6.98 11.38
CA ARG A 369 -15.96 -5.89 12.25
C ARG A 369 -15.01 -4.71 12.20
N ILE A 370 -13.72 -5.00 12.20
CA ILE A 370 -12.69 -3.97 12.25
C ILE A 370 -12.47 -3.41 10.84
N CYS A 371 -12.31 -2.09 10.73
CA CYS A 371 -11.90 -1.45 9.48
C CYS A 371 -10.74 -2.21 8.84
N ARG A 372 -10.85 -2.64 7.56
CA ARG A 372 -9.83 -3.42 6.85
C ARG A 372 -8.44 -2.77 6.86
N ARG A 373 -8.39 -1.44 6.99
CA ARG A 373 -7.12 -0.72 7.06
C ARG A 373 -6.37 -0.94 8.38
N LYS A 374 -7.09 -1.07 9.51
CA LYS A 374 -6.44 -1.25 10.83
C LYS A 374 -5.49 -2.44 10.87
N PRO A 375 -5.94 -3.69 10.64
CA PRO A 375 -5.04 -4.85 10.71
C PRO A 375 -3.98 -4.83 9.61
N LEU A 376 -4.30 -4.31 8.41
CA LEU A 376 -3.36 -4.21 7.30
C LEU A 376 -2.21 -3.25 7.63
N LEU A 377 -2.49 -2.07 8.13
CA LEU A 377 -1.48 -1.05 8.48
C LEU A 377 -0.69 -1.46 9.74
N THR A 378 -1.37 -2.01 10.75
CA THR A 378 -0.72 -2.52 11.97
C THR A 378 0.30 -3.63 11.66
N TYR A 379 0.03 -4.47 10.67
CA TYR A 379 0.97 -5.50 10.22
C TYR A 379 2.32 -4.92 9.78
N PHE A 380 2.32 -3.76 9.12
CA PHE A 380 3.53 -3.03 8.73
C PHE A 380 4.08 -2.09 9.81
N GLY A 381 3.47 -2.07 10.99
CA GLY A 381 3.89 -1.24 12.14
C GLY A 381 3.34 0.18 12.11
N GLU A 382 2.32 0.46 11.29
CA GLU A 382 1.64 1.75 11.23
C GLU A 382 0.37 1.74 12.09
N THR A 383 0.20 2.76 12.92
CA THR A 383 -1.02 2.94 13.73
C THR A 383 -2.06 3.73 12.94
N TYR A 384 -3.23 3.13 12.73
CA TYR A 384 -4.38 3.80 12.12
C TYR A 384 -5.34 4.29 13.20
N SER A 385 -5.38 5.61 13.44
CA SER A 385 -6.13 6.22 14.53
C SER A 385 -7.64 6.35 14.27
N ALA A 386 -8.07 6.41 13.00
CA ALA A 386 -9.48 6.53 12.68
C ALA A 386 -10.23 5.23 12.96
N GLU A 387 -11.46 5.33 13.48
CA GLU A 387 -12.32 4.17 13.72
C GLU A 387 -12.79 3.56 12.40
N THR A 388 -13.12 4.39 11.42
CA THR A 388 -13.62 4.00 10.10
C THR A 388 -12.83 4.68 8.99
N CYS A 389 -12.73 4.04 7.83
CA CYS A 389 -12.09 4.63 6.64
C CYS A 389 -13.11 5.06 5.57
N SER A 390 -14.40 4.75 5.74
CA SER A 390 -15.47 4.99 4.76
C SER A 390 -15.21 4.43 3.35
N ASN A 391 -14.16 3.60 3.18
CA ASN A 391 -13.72 3.05 1.90
C ASN A 391 -13.23 1.61 2.00
N CYS A 392 -13.93 0.77 2.78
CA CYS A 392 -13.79 -0.68 2.82
C CYS A 392 -15.14 -1.33 3.16
N ASP A 393 -15.29 -2.61 2.87
CA ASP A 393 -16.53 -3.37 3.11
C ASP A 393 -17.03 -3.28 4.57
N ASN A 394 -16.13 -3.44 5.55
CA ASN A 394 -16.51 -3.38 6.97
C ASN A 394 -16.99 -1.98 7.42
N CYS A 395 -16.54 -0.92 6.76
CA CYS A 395 -16.95 0.45 7.09
C CYS A 395 -18.19 0.92 6.31
N THR A 396 -18.46 0.34 5.13
CA THR A 396 -19.54 0.75 4.24
C THR A 396 -20.74 -0.21 4.26
N SER A 397 -20.61 -1.37 4.91
CA SER A 397 -21.73 -2.30 5.13
C SER A 397 -22.44 -1.99 6.44
N ALA A 398 -23.74 -2.30 6.50
CA ALA A 398 -24.45 -2.28 7.76
C ALA A 398 -23.79 -3.27 8.74
N PRO A 399 -23.60 -2.89 10.02
CA PRO A 399 -23.01 -3.81 10.99
C PRO A 399 -23.84 -5.07 11.11
N THR A 400 -23.20 -6.25 11.02
CA THR A 400 -23.88 -7.52 11.21
C THR A 400 -24.41 -7.59 12.66
N PRO A 401 -25.72 -7.80 12.88
CA PRO A 401 -26.26 -7.85 14.21
C PRO A 401 -25.64 -9.01 14.98
N LEU A 402 -25.25 -8.72 16.22
CA LEU A 402 -24.76 -9.75 17.13
C LEU A 402 -25.94 -10.54 17.67
N THR A 403 -25.81 -11.84 17.68
CA THR A 403 -26.75 -12.78 18.31
C THR A 403 -26.09 -13.43 19.52
N ASP A 404 -26.89 -13.90 20.44
CA ASP A 404 -26.39 -14.69 21.57
C ASP A 404 -25.93 -16.07 21.07
N ILE A 405 -24.61 -16.29 21.10
CA ILE A 405 -23.96 -17.56 20.75
C ILE A 405 -23.50 -18.34 21.97
N THR A 406 -23.94 -17.97 23.17
CA THR A 406 -23.46 -18.54 24.44
C THR A 406 -23.55 -20.07 24.46
N ILE A 407 -24.67 -20.65 24.04
CA ILE A 407 -24.85 -22.11 24.01
C ILE A 407 -23.86 -22.77 23.04
N TYR A 408 -23.66 -22.19 21.86
CA TYR A 408 -22.70 -22.70 20.88
C TYR A 408 -21.26 -22.58 21.39
N ALA A 409 -20.93 -21.46 21.99
CA ALA A 409 -19.63 -21.27 22.61
C ALA A 409 -19.37 -22.29 23.73
N GLN A 410 -20.33 -22.51 24.60
CA GLN A 410 -20.25 -23.50 25.68
C GLN A 410 -20.07 -24.94 25.14
N LYS A 411 -20.84 -25.33 24.11
CA LYS A 411 -20.68 -26.65 23.45
C LYS A 411 -19.25 -26.79 22.89
N PHE A 412 -18.74 -25.75 22.20
CA PHE A 412 -17.41 -25.78 21.60
C PHE A 412 -16.30 -25.83 22.65
N LEU A 413 -16.32 -24.93 23.63
CA LEU A 413 -15.33 -24.88 24.72
C LEU A 413 -15.33 -26.17 25.57
N SER A 414 -16.53 -26.72 25.85
CA SER A 414 -16.63 -27.99 26.58
C SER A 414 -16.07 -29.15 25.77
N CYS A 415 -16.27 -29.17 24.46
CA CYS A 415 -15.68 -30.17 23.58
C CYS A 415 -14.15 -30.09 23.53
N VAL A 416 -13.59 -28.88 23.40
CA VAL A 416 -12.13 -28.68 23.49
C VAL A 416 -11.57 -29.21 24.80
N LYS A 417 -12.21 -28.92 25.95
CA LYS A 417 -11.77 -29.41 27.26
C LYS A 417 -11.82 -30.92 27.37
N ARG A 418 -12.87 -31.55 26.88
CA ARG A 418 -13.04 -33.01 26.93
C ARG A 418 -12.17 -33.76 25.94
N ALA A 419 -11.70 -33.12 24.90
CA ALA A 419 -10.67 -33.63 23.98
C ALA A 419 -9.25 -33.34 24.46
N ASP A 420 -9.03 -33.09 25.78
CA ASP A 420 -7.74 -32.86 26.44
C ASP A 420 -6.95 -31.67 25.89
N GLU A 421 -7.59 -30.74 25.19
CA GLU A 421 -6.92 -29.55 24.62
C GLU A 421 -5.77 -29.91 23.64
N LYS A 422 -5.84 -31.08 22.99
CA LYS A 422 -4.78 -31.62 22.10
C LYS A 422 -5.11 -31.55 20.62
N PHE A 423 -6.27 -31.01 20.26
CA PHE A 423 -6.77 -31.07 18.88
C PHE A 423 -7.11 -29.69 18.35
N GLY A 424 -6.97 -29.54 17.02
CA GLY A 424 -7.35 -28.31 16.32
C GLY A 424 -8.86 -28.21 16.05
N ALA A 425 -9.30 -27.01 15.66
CA ALA A 425 -10.72 -26.67 15.48
C ALA A 425 -11.48 -27.66 14.59
N ALA A 426 -10.89 -28.11 13.49
CA ALA A 426 -11.57 -29.03 12.56
C ALA A 426 -11.92 -30.35 13.22
N HIS A 427 -11.05 -30.89 14.06
CA HIS A 427 -11.32 -32.14 14.78
C HIS A 427 -12.41 -31.96 15.86
N ILE A 428 -12.37 -30.86 16.60
CA ILE A 428 -13.41 -30.49 17.58
C ILE A 428 -14.78 -30.36 16.90
N VAL A 429 -14.84 -29.74 15.72
CA VAL A 429 -16.06 -29.62 14.93
C VAL A 429 -16.55 -31.00 14.46
N ASP A 430 -15.64 -31.88 14.04
CA ASP A 430 -16.00 -33.24 13.64
C ASP A 430 -16.62 -34.05 14.82
N ILE A 431 -16.12 -33.83 16.05
CA ILE A 431 -16.73 -34.43 17.27
C ILE A 431 -18.13 -33.86 17.49
N LEU A 432 -18.29 -32.53 17.46
CA LEU A 432 -19.58 -31.85 17.67
C LEU A 432 -20.64 -32.28 16.67
N LEU A 433 -20.26 -32.53 15.43
CA LEU A 433 -21.15 -32.99 14.36
C LEU A 433 -21.42 -34.49 14.39
N GLY A 434 -20.79 -35.24 15.28
CA GLY A 434 -20.96 -36.70 15.34
C GLY A 434 -20.32 -37.42 14.13
N SER A 435 -19.21 -36.92 13.63
CA SER A 435 -18.52 -37.51 12.47
C SER A 435 -17.91 -38.86 12.82
N LYS A 436 -18.15 -39.85 11.94
CA LYS A 436 -17.57 -41.21 12.04
C LYS A 436 -16.22 -41.34 11.31
N ASN A 437 -15.47 -40.23 11.16
CA ASN A 437 -14.16 -40.28 10.51
C ASN A 437 -13.16 -41.11 11.34
N GLU A 438 -12.16 -41.68 10.67
CA GLU A 438 -11.15 -42.56 11.28
C GLU A 438 -10.46 -41.91 12.47
N LYS A 439 -10.17 -40.59 12.41
CA LYS A 439 -9.48 -39.87 13.47
C LYS A 439 -10.33 -39.75 14.75
N VAL A 440 -11.65 -39.50 14.62
CA VAL A 440 -12.56 -39.43 15.77
C VAL A 440 -12.69 -40.80 16.46
N LEU A 441 -12.84 -41.85 15.66
CA LEU A 441 -12.96 -43.22 16.16
C LEU A 441 -11.64 -43.72 16.78
N ARG A 442 -10.50 -43.46 16.18
CA ARG A 442 -9.17 -43.86 16.69
C ARG A 442 -8.84 -43.29 18.07
N TRP A 443 -9.33 -42.08 18.37
CA TRP A 443 -9.13 -41.42 19.65
C TRP A 443 -10.31 -41.63 20.61
N GLU A 444 -11.26 -42.52 20.26
CA GLU A 444 -12.45 -42.83 21.03
C GLU A 444 -13.32 -41.59 21.40
N HIS A 445 -13.23 -40.53 20.58
CA HIS A 445 -13.99 -39.30 20.82
C HIS A 445 -15.49 -39.43 20.49
N ASP A 446 -15.91 -40.48 19.85
CA ASP A 446 -17.31 -40.88 19.69
C ASP A 446 -17.98 -41.28 21.03
N LYS A 447 -17.16 -41.55 22.07
CA LYS A 447 -17.62 -41.82 23.43
C LYS A 447 -17.77 -40.58 24.32
N LEU A 448 -17.32 -39.42 23.84
CA LEU A 448 -17.41 -38.15 24.59
C LEU A 448 -18.88 -37.71 24.69
N SER A 449 -19.26 -37.14 25.84
CA SER A 449 -20.62 -36.57 26.01
C SER A 449 -20.86 -35.32 25.12
N THR A 450 -19.84 -34.85 24.46
CA THR A 450 -19.92 -33.76 23.48
C THR A 450 -19.96 -34.25 22.03
N TYR A 451 -20.00 -35.58 21.81
CA TYR A 451 -20.14 -36.15 20.48
C TYR A 451 -21.58 -35.98 19.95
N GLY A 452 -21.70 -35.38 18.78
CA GLY A 452 -22.99 -35.19 18.11
C GLY A 452 -23.93 -34.14 18.71
N ILE A 453 -23.50 -33.37 19.72
CA ILE A 453 -24.35 -32.34 20.36
C ILE A 453 -24.48 -31.05 19.55
N GLY A 454 -23.79 -30.95 18.44
CA GLY A 454 -23.69 -29.73 17.60
C GLY A 454 -24.28 -29.88 16.20
N THR A 455 -25.22 -30.80 16.01
CA THR A 455 -25.82 -31.10 14.69
C THR A 455 -26.71 -29.98 14.14
N GLU A 456 -27.12 -29.02 14.98
CA GLU A 456 -27.92 -27.85 14.61
C GLU A 456 -27.19 -26.85 13.73
N LEU A 457 -25.87 -26.89 13.71
CA LEU A 457 -25.04 -26.02 12.86
C LEU A 457 -24.22 -26.81 11.86
N THR A 458 -23.99 -26.22 10.70
CA THR A 458 -23.11 -26.80 9.68
C THR A 458 -21.63 -26.72 10.12
N LYS A 459 -20.80 -27.56 9.51
CA LYS A 459 -19.34 -27.53 9.73
C LYS A 459 -18.75 -26.12 9.53
N LYS A 460 -19.25 -25.38 8.54
CA LYS A 460 -18.83 -24.00 8.23
C LYS A 460 -19.18 -23.04 9.38
N GLN A 461 -20.40 -23.13 9.90
CA GLN A 461 -20.85 -22.29 11.02
C GLN A 461 -20.06 -22.58 12.29
N TRP A 462 -19.80 -23.83 12.61
CA TRP A 462 -18.96 -24.24 13.74
C TRP A 462 -17.54 -23.71 13.62
N MET A 463 -16.94 -23.81 12.43
CA MET A 463 -15.62 -23.24 12.17
C MET A 463 -15.61 -21.72 12.35
N HIS A 464 -16.69 -21.03 11.95
CA HIS A 464 -16.83 -19.59 12.16
C HIS A 464 -16.92 -19.24 13.65
N ILE A 465 -17.69 -20.00 14.45
CA ILE A 465 -17.76 -19.82 15.91
C ILE A 465 -16.40 -20.07 16.57
N ALA A 466 -15.69 -21.14 16.19
CA ALA A 466 -14.35 -21.43 16.72
C ALA A 466 -13.40 -20.24 16.56
N ARG A 467 -13.43 -19.59 15.41
CA ARG A 467 -12.59 -18.43 15.12
C ARG A 467 -12.99 -17.21 15.91
N GLN A 468 -14.28 -16.96 16.06
CA GLN A 468 -14.75 -15.88 16.93
C GLN A 468 -14.27 -16.09 18.37
N LEU A 469 -14.33 -17.31 18.89
CA LEU A 469 -13.84 -17.63 20.22
C LEU A 469 -12.32 -17.44 20.37
N LEU A 470 -11.53 -17.72 19.31
CA LEU A 470 -10.11 -17.40 19.24
C LEU A 470 -9.88 -15.88 19.25
N THR A 471 -10.57 -15.14 18.38
CA THR A 471 -10.45 -13.68 18.27
C THR A 471 -10.89 -12.96 19.55
N MET A 472 -11.92 -13.45 20.21
CA MET A 472 -12.41 -12.93 21.48
C MET A 472 -11.53 -13.34 22.67
N GLY A 473 -10.51 -14.16 22.45
CA GLY A 473 -9.58 -14.60 23.49
C GLY A 473 -10.12 -15.64 24.46
N TYR A 474 -11.20 -16.36 24.12
CA TYR A 474 -11.67 -17.50 24.87
C TYR A 474 -10.83 -18.76 24.61
N LEU A 475 -10.27 -18.89 23.41
CA LEU A 475 -9.39 -19.98 23.03
C LEU A 475 -7.99 -19.43 22.75
N LYS A 476 -6.98 -20.26 22.97
CA LYS A 476 -5.62 -20.12 22.51
C LYS A 476 -5.30 -21.21 21.53
N GLN A 477 -4.46 -20.91 20.56
CA GLN A 477 -3.96 -21.87 19.59
C GLN A 477 -2.47 -22.00 19.76
N GLU A 478 -1.98 -23.21 19.99
CA GLU A 478 -0.60 -23.49 20.36
C GLU A 478 0.00 -24.62 19.50
N GLY A 479 1.31 -24.57 19.35
CA GLY A 479 2.09 -25.64 18.71
C GLY A 479 1.94 -25.75 17.20
N GLU A 480 2.70 -26.70 16.65
CA GLU A 480 2.80 -26.97 15.21
C GLU A 480 1.49 -27.54 14.63
N TYR A 481 0.67 -28.16 15.47
CA TYR A 481 -0.60 -28.81 15.09
C TYR A 481 -1.83 -27.93 15.32
N HIS A 482 -1.63 -26.64 15.63
CA HIS A 482 -2.73 -25.68 15.89
C HIS A 482 -3.74 -26.21 16.92
N THR A 483 -3.27 -26.84 17.98
CA THR A 483 -4.09 -27.35 19.06
C THR A 483 -4.79 -26.23 19.80
N LEU A 484 -6.03 -26.45 20.19
CA LEU A 484 -6.82 -25.47 20.93
C LEU A 484 -6.73 -25.75 22.43
N SER A 485 -6.48 -24.71 23.19
CA SER A 485 -6.57 -24.72 24.67
C SER A 485 -7.50 -23.62 25.18
N LEU A 486 -8.09 -23.80 26.34
CA LEU A 486 -8.95 -22.80 26.95
C LEU A 486 -8.09 -21.71 27.63
N SER A 487 -8.50 -20.47 27.42
CA SER A 487 -7.91 -19.35 28.17
C SER A 487 -8.53 -19.27 29.58
N ALA A 488 -7.89 -18.49 30.48
CA ALA A 488 -8.46 -18.18 31.79
C ALA A 488 -9.86 -17.52 31.64
N ARG A 489 -10.03 -16.67 30.62
CA ARG A 489 -11.31 -16.03 30.28
C ARG A 489 -12.40 -17.06 29.93
N ALA A 490 -12.06 -18.09 29.16
CA ALA A 490 -13.02 -19.14 28.83
C ALA A 490 -13.52 -19.88 30.07
N LEU A 491 -12.61 -20.25 30.97
CA LEU A 491 -12.95 -20.94 32.21
C LEU A 491 -13.84 -20.07 33.13
N GLU A 492 -13.57 -18.79 33.16
CA GLU A 492 -14.38 -17.81 33.91
C GLU A 492 -15.77 -17.63 33.30
N ALA A 493 -15.86 -17.48 31.97
CA ALA A 493 -17.12 -17.35 31.25
C ALA A 493 -18.01 -18.59 31.39
N LEU A 494 -17.42 -19.80 31.34
CA LEU A 494 -18.14 -21.05 31.59
C LEU A 494 -18.66 -21.16 33.03
N LYS A 495 -17.88 -20.69 34.03
CA LYS A 495 -18.28 -20.69 35.43
C LYS A 495 -19.40 -19.68 35.72
N LYS A 496 -19.26 -18.45 35.21
CA LYS A 496 -20.21 -17.34 35.43
C LYS A 496 -21.42 -17.38 34.52
N ARG A 497 -21.47 -18.26 33.53
CA ARG A 497 -22.48 -18.31 32.46
C ARG A 497 -22.62 -16.94 31.76
N GLU A 498 -21.50 -16.31 31.48
CA GLU A 498 -21.44 -15.03 30.79
C GLU A 498 -22.07 -15.15 29.39
N SER A 499 -22.90 -14.16 28.99
CA SER A 499 -23.46 -14.09 27.65
C SER A 499 -22.36 -13.78 26.65
N ILE A 500 -22.22 -14.60 25.61
CA ILE A 500 -21.26 -14.44 24.53
C ILE A 500 -22.03 -14.04 23.28
N LEU A 501 -21.79 -12.82 22.81
CA LEU A 501 -22.39 -12.30 21.60
C LEU A 501 -21.47 -12.57 20.39
N GLY A 502 -22.07 -13.04 19.30
CA GLY A 502 -21.32 -13.36 18.07
C GLY A 502 -22.25 -13.46 16.85
N VAL A 503 -21.72 -14.00 15.77
CA VAL A 503 -22.47 -14.19 14.51
C VAL A 503 -22.51 -15.67 14.16
N VAL A 504 -23.72 -16.22 13.95
CA VAL A 504 -23.92 -17.65 13.58
C VAL A 504 -23.95 -17.84 12.07
N GLN A 505 -24.54 -16.91 11.34
CA GLN A 505 -24.64 -16.96 9.88
C GLN A 505 -23.92 -15.78 9.24
N GLU A 506 -23.29 -16.02 8.09
CA GLU A 506 -22.89 -14.97 7.19
C GLU A 506 -24.17 -14.25 6.69
N ALA A 507 -24.44 -13.07 7.24
CA ALA A 507 -25.54 -12.24 6.76
C ALA A 507 -25.25 -11.77 5.31
N GLU A 508 -26.27 -11.70 4.48
CA GLU A 508 -26.16 -10.98 3.21
C GLU A 508 -25.93 -9.50 3.54
N ARG A 509 -24.72 -9.02 3.27
CA ARG A 509 -24.38 -7.63 3.54
C ARG A 509 -25.10 -6.73 2.56
N ILE A 510 -25.97 -5.86 3.06
CA ILE A 510 -26.53 -4.77 2.29
C ILE A 510 -25.41 -3.75 2.08
N ARG A 511 -24.93 -3.63 0.83
CA ARG A 511 -23.89 -2.66 0.46
C ARG A 511 -24.48 -1.26 0.46
N LEU A 512 -23.98 -0.39 1.35
CA LEU A 512 -24.16 1.04 1.22
C LEU A 512 -23.15 1.53 0.17
N LYS A 513 -23.60 2.36 -0.79
CA LYS A 513 -22.68 2.95 -1.77
C LYS A 513 -21.63 3.79 -1.03
N GLY A 514 -20.38 3.35 -1.03
CA GLY A 514 -19.26 4.14 -0.52
C GLY A 514 -19.14 5.45 -1.30
N LYS A 515 -18.83 6.56 -0.61
CA LYS A 515 -18.46 7.82 -1.25
C LYS A 515 -17.14 7.63 -1.98
N GLN A 516 -17.19 7.31 -3.28
CA GLN A 516 -16.05 7.51 -4.16
C GLN A 516 -16.00 9.02 -4.45
N THR A 517 -14.93 9.69 -4.09
CA THR A 517 -14.62 11.05 -4.53
C THR A 517 -14.20 10.95 -6.00
N GLU A 518 -15.15 10.86 -6.89
CA GLU A 518 -14.90 10.98 -8.32
C GLU A 518 -14.68 12.46 -8.67
N VAL A 519 -13.57 12.76 -9.33
CA VAL A 519 -13.42 14.03 -10.02
C VAL A 519 -14.47 14.04 -11.13
N GLU A 520 -15.39 14.98 -11.10
CA GLU A 520 -16.41 15.11 -12.12
C GLU A 520 -15.75 15.53 -13.44
N TYR A 521 -15.81 14.68 -14.44
CA TYR A 521 -15.21 14.91 -15.76
C TYR A 521 -16.14 14.44 -16.88
N ASN A 522 -15.91 14.91 -18.09
CA ASN A 522 -16.68 14.50 -19.26
C ASN A 522 -16.24 13.12 -19.76
N HIS A 523 -17.04 12.10 -19.48
CA HIS A 523 -16.77 10.71 -19.85
C HIS A 523 -16.65 10.49 -21.36
N ALA A 524 -17.45 11.22 -22.17
CA ALA A 524 -17.41 11.10 -23.62
C ALA A 524 -16.09 11.67 -24.18
N LEU A 525 -15.68 12.86 -23.72
CA LEU A 525 -14.37 13.42 -24.10
C LEU A 525 -13.22 12.53 -23.62
N PHE A 526 -13.30 11.98 -22.41
CA PHE A 526 -12.28 11.05 -21.92
C PHE A 526 -12.13 9.83 -22.84
N ALA A 527 -13.24 9.26 -23.32
CA ALA A 527 -13.19 8.13 -24.24
C ALA A 527 -12.49 8.50 -25.56
N VAL A 528 -12.77 9.68 -26.12
CA VAL A 528 -12.11 10.18 -27.34
C VAL A 528 -10.62 10.42 -27.11
N LEU A 529 -10.24 11.04 -25.99
CA LEU A 529 -8.83 11.26 -25.62
C LEU A 529 -8.09 9.93 -25.40
N ARG A 530 -8.74 8.93 -24.79
CA ARG A 530 -8.20 7.59 -24.62
C ARG A 530 -7.92 6.91 -25.95
N GLN A 531 -8.84 7.04 -26.92
CA GLN A 531 -8.66 6.51 -28.25
C GLN A 531 -7.49 7.21 -28.97
N LYS A 532 -7.43 8.55 -28.93
CA LYS A 532 -6.30 9.30 -29.51
C LYS A 532 -4.96 8.93 -28.90
N ARG A 533 -4.92 8.76 -27.56
CA ARG A 533 -3.74 8.27 -26.86
C ARG A 533 -3.28 6.90 -27.38
N LYS A 534 -4.24 5.97 -27.60
CA LYS A 534 -3.95 4.63 -28.11
C LYS A 534 -3.32 4.70 -29.50
N GLU A 535 -3.89 5.50 -30.42
CA GLU A 535 -3.37 5.71 -31.77
C GLU A 535 -1.91 6.19 -31.72
N LEU A 536 -1.63 7.26 -30.99
CA LEU A 536 -0.28 7.81 -30.84
C LEU A 536 0.71 6.84 -30.19
N ALA A 537 0.22 6.02 -29.25
CA ALA A 537 1.03 5.02 -28.57
C ALA A 537 1.42 3.88 -29.50
N ASP A 538 0.48 3.43 -30.35
CA ASP A 538 0.73 2.39 -31.34
C ASP A 538 1.70 2.87 -32.43
N GLU A 539 1.56 4.12 -32.91
CA GLU A 539 2.50 4.77 -33.83
C GLU A 539 3.91 4.88 -33.24
N ALA A 540 4.01 5.27 -31.96
CA ALA A 540 5.29 5.43 -31.28
C ALA A 540 5.88 4.09 -30.76
N GLY A 541 5.14 2.98 -30.86
CA GLY A 541 5.56 1.67 -30.34
C GLY A 541 5.67 1.58 -28.84
N VAL A 542 5.00 2.47 -28.06
CA VAL A 542 5.08 2.54 -26.60
C VAL A 542 3.71 2.26 -25.94
N PRO A 543 3.71 1.86 -24.65
CA PRO A 543 2.46 1.72 -23.90
C PRO A 543 1.66 3.05 -23.80
N PRO A 544 0.33 3.02 -23.86
CA PRO A 544 -0.51 4.24 -23.85
C PRO A 544 -0.25 5.17 -22.67
N TYR A 545 0.01 4.64 -21.47
CA TYR A 545 0.30 5.44 -20.29
C TYR A 545 1.64 6.19 -20.36
N VAL A 546 2.55 5.79 -21.25
CA VAL A 546 3.82 6.52 -21.49
C VAL A 546 3.53 7.86 -22.17
N ILE A 547 2.54 7.93 -23.06
CA ILE A 547 2.06 9.19 -23.64
C ILE A 547 1.48 10.05 -22.51
N PHE A 548 0.33 9.68 -21.97
CA PHE A 548 -0.30 10.31 -20.81
C PHE A 548 -1.03 9.30 -19.93
N SER A 549 -0.99 9.51 -18.60
CA SER A 549 -1.73 8.69 -17.64
C SER A 549 -3.24 8.94 -17.73
N ASP A 550 -4.07 8.00 -17.26
CA ASP A 550 -5.52 8.22 -17.18
C ASP A 550 -5.86 9.44 -16.32
N LYS A 551 -5.11 9.69 -15.24
CA LYS A 551 -5.26 10.90 -14.43
C LYS A 551 -5.07 12.17 -15.25
N THR A 552 -4.09 12.20 -16.14
CA THR A 552 -3.84 13.31 -17.06
C THR A 552 -5.03 13.51 -18.00
N LEU A 553 -5.56 12.42 -18.59
CA LEU A 553 -6.73 12.50 -19.47
C LEU A 553 -8.01 12.91 -18.73
N VAL A 554 -8.20 12.45 -17.49
CA VAL A 554 -9.30 12.88 -16.62
C VAL A 554 -9.23 14.38 -16.37
N GLU A 555 -8.05 14.94 -16.07
CA GLU A 555 -7.88 16.37 -15.91
C GLU A 555 -8.12 17.13 -17.23
N MET A 556 -7.66 16.63 -18.38
CA MET A 556 -7.99 17.22 -19.68
C MET A 556 -9.49 17.24 -19.94
N ALA A 557 -10.20 16.14 -19.61
CA ALA A 557 -11.65 16.03 -19.78
C ALA A 557 -12.45 16.78 -18.70
N ALA A 558 -11.83 17.26 -17.64
CA ALA A 558 -12.46 18.09 -16.60
C ALA A 558 -12.27 19.59 -16.86
N TYR A 559 -11.07 19.99 -17.34
CA TYR A 559 -10.68 21.40 -17.47
C TYR A 559 -10.72 21.93 -18.91
N TYR A 560 -10.78 21.07 -19.92
CA TYR A 560 -10.87 21.42 -21.35
C TYR A 560 -9.77 22.39 -21.82
N PRO A 561 -8.47 22.07 -21.65
CA PRO A 561 -7.41 22.98 -22.07
C PRO A 561 -7.44 23.22 -23.58
N GLN A 562 -7.46 24.51 -24.03
CA GLN A 562 -7.58 24.90 -25.44
C GLN A 562 -6.31 25.60 -25.95
N SER A 563 -5.29 25.76 -25.13
CA SER A 563 -4.01 26.35 -25.49
C SER A 563 -2.85 25.51 -24.95
N MET A 564 -1.67 25.63 -25.56
CA MET A 564 -0.47 24.98 -25.05
C MET A 564 -0.15 25.40 -23.61
N ARG A 565 -0.46 26.65 -23.26
CA ARG A 565 -0.26 27.17 -21.91
C ARG A 565 -1.18 26.49 -20.89
N SER A 566 -2.45 26.32 -21.20
CA SER A 566 -3.38 25.62 -20.32
C SER A 566 -3.13 24.13 -20.26
N LEU A 567 -2.67 23.52 -21.36
CA LEU A 567 -2.29 22.13 -21.40
C LEU A 567 -1.08 21.82 -20.46
N LEU A 568 -0.10 22.73 -20.40
CA LEU A 568 1.05 22.62 -19.49
C LEU A 568 0.66 22.74 -17.99
N ASN A 569 -0.54 23.23 -17.68
CA ASN A 569 -1.07 23.24 -16.30
C ASN A 569 -1.72 21.91 -15.90
N ILE A 570 -1.93 21.00 -16.85
CA ILE A 570 -2.46 19.65 -16.57
C ILE A 570 -1.38 18.77 -15.94
N SER A 571 -1.71 18.08 -14.85
CA SER A 571 -0.78 17.21 -14.16
C SER A 571 -0.27 16.07 -15.06
N GLY A 572 1.04 15.87 -15.09
CA GLY A 572 1.69 14.85 -15.93
C GLY A 572 2.01 15.30 -17.36
N VAL A 573 1.75 16.58 -17.70
CA VAL A 573 2.16 17.18 -18.98
C VAL A 573 3.45 17.96 -18.76
N GLY A 574 4.59 17.34 -19.07
CA GLY A 574 5.91 17.97 -19.07
C GLY A 574 6.25 18.62 -20.43
N GLN A 575 7.30 19.45 -20.45
CA GLN A 575 7.70 20.19 -21.66
C GLN A 575 8.01 19.30 -22.86
N VAL A 576 8.63 18.13 -22.66
CA VAL A 576 8.98 17.20 -23.74
C VAL A 576 7.71 16.63 -24.35
N LYS A 577 6.81 16.09 -23.51
CA LYS A 577 5.55 15.48 -23.98
C LYS A 577 4.57 16.46 -24.59
N SER A 578 4.54 17.70 -24.09
CA SER A 578 3.72 18.75 -24.68
C SER A 578 4.17 19.13 -26.10
N ARG A 579 5.48 19.19 -26.36
CA ARG A 579 6.01 19.42 -27.69
C ARG A 579 5.75 18.25 -28.66
N GLN A 580 5.79 17.04 -28.15
CA GLN A 580 5.66 15.83 -28.97
C GLN A 580 4.20 15.46 -29.27
N TYR A 581 3.30 15.61 -28.31
CA TYR A 581 1.93 15.11 -28.38
C TYR A 581 0.88 16.19 -28.13
N GLY A 582 1.27 17.37 -27.61
CA GLY A 582 0.33 18.41 -27.16
C GLY A 582 -0.62 18.89 -28.22
N ASP A 583 -0.14 19.15 -29.43
CA ASP A 583 -0.98 19.65 -30.54
C ASP A 583 -2.08 18.67 -30.91
N ALA A 584 -1.77 17.36 -30.99
CA ALA A 584 -2.74 16.31 -31.30
C ALA A 584 -3.88 16.21 -30.27
N PHE A 585 -3.58 16.40 -28.99
CA PHE A 585 -4.58 16.42 -27.93
C PHE A 585 -5.38 17.73 -27.91
N LEU A 586 -4.72 18.86 -28.14
CA LEU A 586 -5.40 20.15 -28.23
C LEU A 586 -6.40 20.21 -29.40
N GLU A 587 -6.03 19.64 -30.54
CA GLU A 587 -6.94 19.53 -31.69
C GLU A 587 -8.21 18.76 -31.33
N VAL A 588 -8.06 17.59 -30.71
CA VAL A 588 -9.20 16.76 -30.26
C VAL A 588 -10.06 17.52 -29.25
N ILE A 589 -9.45 18.19 -28.27
CA ILE A 589 -10.18 18.91 -27.22
C ILE A 589 -10.93 20.11 -27.84
N LYS A 590 -10.29 20.91 -28.70
CA LYS A 590 -10.91 22.05 -29.36
C LYS A 590 -12.10 21.61 -30.19
N THR A 591 -11.91 20.63 -31.08
CA THR A 591 -12.99 20.09 -31.92
C THR A 591 -14.17 19.60 -31.12
N TYR A 592 -13.88 18.90 -29.98
CA TYR A 592 -14.93 18.45 -29.09
C TYR A 592 -15.65 19.60 -28.38
N CYS A 593 -14.90 20.61 -27.91
CA CYS A 593 -15.45 21.77 -27.21
C CYS A 593 -16.29 22.64 -28.14
N GLU A 594 -15.86 22.88 -29.38
CA GLU A 594 -16.64 23.59 -30.41
C GLU A 594 -17.96 22.87 -30.70
N LYS A 595 -17.91 21.54 -30.88
CA LYS A 595 -19.10 20.73 -31.15
C LYS A 595 -20.15 20.75 -30.03
N HIS A 596 -19.68 20.86 -28.77
CA HIS A 596 -20.52 20.76 -27.57
C HIS A 596 -20.66 22.07 -26.82
N GLU A 597 -20.23 23.21 -27.41
CA GLU A 597 -20.29 24.57 -26.84
C GLU A 597 -19.65 24.65 -25.42
N LEU A 598 -18.49 23.96 -25.21
CA LEU A 598 -17.81 23.90 -23.93
C LEU A 598 -16.68 24.92 -23.88
N ASN A 599 -16.57 25.65 -22.78
CA ASN A 599 -15.49 26.58 -22.52
C ASN A 599 -14.39 25.95 -21.63
N GLU A 600 -13.15 26.42 -21.78
CA GLU A 600 -12.05 26.08 -20.92
C GLU A 600 -12.36 26.43 -19.45
N LYS A 601 -12.14 25.49 -18.55
CA LYS A 601 -12.26 25.72 -17.11
C LYS A 601 -10.87 25.99 -16.53
N GLN A 602 -10.76 27.03 -15.70
CA GLN A 602 -9.50 27.28 -15.00
C GLN A 602 -9.27 26.20 -13.94
N LYS A 603 -8.13 25.53 -14.04
CA LYS A 603 -7.64 24.69 -12.95
C LYS A 603 -7.14 25.63 -11.87
N GLU A 604 -7.74 25.58 -10.67
CA GLU A 604 -7.19 26.24 -9.49
C GLU A 604 -5.75 25.79 -9.32
N THR A 605 -4.82 26.70 -9.62
CA THR A 605 -3.40 26.38 -9.50
C THR A 605 -3.09 26.19 -8.04
N VAL A 606 -2.19 25.23 -7.75
CA VAL A 606 -1.71 24.86 -6.40
C VAL A 606 -1.16 26.05 -5.59
N ARG A 607 -1.14 27.25 -6.16
CA ARG A 607 -0.87 28.49 -5.39
C ARG A 607 -1.85 28.69 -4.23
N GLU A 608 -3.14 28.30 -4.38
CA GLU A 608 -4.09 28.39 -3.27
C GLU A 608 -3.92 27.25 -2.23
N LYS A 609 -3.41 26.08 -2.63
CA LYS A 609 -3.06 25.02 -1.66
C LYS A 609 -1.71 25.26 -0.97
N SER A 610 -0.80 26.01 -1.56
CA SER A 610 0.41 26.50 -0.88
C SER A 610 0.07 27.54 0.19
N ASP A 611 -1.00 28.29 0.03
CA ASP A 611 -1.51 29.18 1.07
C ASP A 611 -2.12 28.42 2.26
N SER A 612 -2.72 27.25 2.06
CA SER A 612 -3.14 26.41 3.20
C SER A 612 -1.96 25.85 3.99
N ASN A 613 -0.84 25.57 3.34
CA ASN A 613 0.41 25.14 3.99
C ASN A 613 1.21 26.31 4.57
N ARG A 614 0.97 27.55 4.10
CA ARG A 614 1.44 28.81 4.70
C ARG A 614 0.44 29.38 5.73
N ARG A 615 -0.79 28.92 5.73
CA ARG A 615 -1.84 29.46 6.59
C ARG A 615 -1.49 29.36 8.07
N TYR A 616 -0.81 28.30 8.53
CA TYR A 616 -0.34 28.20 9.90
C TYR A 616 0.76 29.22 10.21
N VAL A 617 1.61 29.57 9.22
CA VAL A 617 2.63 30.62 9.37
C VAL A 617 1.95 31.99 9.44
N ILE A 618 1.04 32.30 8.52
CA ILE A 618 0.33 33.57 8.46
C ILE A 618 -0.50 33.80 9.74
N ILE A 619 -1.18 32.75 10.23
CA ILE A 619 -1.94 32.82 11.48
C ILE A 619 -1.03 33.02 12.68
N ALA A 620 0.11 32.33 12.72
CA ALA A 620 1.07 32.47 13.82
C ALA A 620 1.81 33.82 13.80
N GLU A 621 2.13 34.35 12.62
CA GLU A 621 2.71 35.69 12.45
C GLU A 621 1.69 36.78 12.86
N ALA A 622 0.44 36.66 12.48
CA ALA A 622 -0.63 37.57 12.92
C ALA A 622 -0.83 37.50 14.46
N TYR A 623 -0.76 36.28 15.02
CA TYR A 623 -0.77 36.09 16.47
C TYR A 623 0.46 36.78 17.13
N ASN A 624 1.66 36.60 16.59
CA ASN A 624 2.87 37.26 17.06
C ASN A 624 2.81 38.78 16.90
N ALA A 625 2.12 39.30 15.89
CA ALA A 625 1.89 40.72 15.66
C ALA A 625 0.86 41.33 16.64
N GLY A 626 0.20 40.53 17.50
CA GLY A 626 -0.70 41.03 18.56
C GLY A 626 -2.16 40.62 18.38
N GLU A 627 -2.56 39.96 17.29
CA GLU A 627 -3.95 39.48 17.16
C GLU A 627 -4.26 38.41 18.22
N THR A 628 -5.46 38.40 18.74
CA THR A 628 -5.93 37.38 19.71
C THR A 628 -6.46 36.14 18.98
N VAL A 629 -6.51 35.00 19.69
CA VAL A 629 -7.12 33.78 19.15
C VAL A 629 -8.57 34.05 18.69
N GLN A 630 -9.30 34.89 19.44
CA GLN A 630 -10.69 35.23 19.14
C GLN A 630 -10.84 36.10 17.87
N SER A 631 -9.94 37.06 17.66
CA SER A 631 -9.84 37.86 16.44
C SER A 631 -9.52 37.01 15.22
N LEU A 632 -8.57 36.08 15.36
CA LEU A 632 -8.18 35.15 14.31
C LEU A 632 -9.30 34.16 13.94
N MET A 633 -10.11 33.70 14.93
CA MET A 633 -11.31 32.91 14.67
C MET A 633 -12.32 33.65 13.81
N GLN A 634 -12.58 34.91 14.10
CA GLN A 634 -13.52 35.73 13.33
C GLN A 634 -12.98 36.02 11.93
N ARG A 635 -11.71 36.40 11.83
CA ARG A 635 -11.05 36.75 10.56
C ARG A 635 -11.00 35.57 9.58
N TYR A 636 -10.74 34.35 10.06
CA TYR A 636 -10.60 33.16 9.24
C TYR A 636 -11.82 32.25 9.22
N GLN A 637 -12.90 32.62 9.95
CA GLN A 637 -14.15 31.85 10.06
C GLN A 637 -13.93 30.39 10.46
N VAL A 638 -13.07 30.16 11.47
CA VAL A 638 -12.70 28.84 11.98
C VAL A 638 -12.88 28.76 13.50
N THR A 639 -12.87 27.53 14.02
CA THR A 639 -12.97 27.29 15.47
C THR A 639 -11.65 27.60 16.20
N SER A 640 -11.72 27.79 17.52
CA SER A 640 -10.55 27.97 18.41
C SER A 640 -9.58 26.78 18.25
N GLY A 641 -10.08 25.55 18.20
CA GLY A 641 -9.27 24.34 17.99
C GLY A 641 -8.42 24.40 16.71
N THR A 642 -8.97 24.92 15.61
CA THR A 642 -8.23 25.09 14.34
C THR A 642 -7.12 26.14 14.46
N ILE A 643 -7.36 27.26 15.14
CA ILE A 643 -6.31 28.28 15.38
C ILE A 643 -5.21 27.70 16.25
N LEU A 644 -5.57 27.02 17.36
CA LEU A 644 -4.62 26.38 18.26
C LEU A 644 -3.77 25.32 17.56
N GLU A 645 -4.34 24.55 16.63
CA GLU A 645 -3.60 23.57 15.82
C GLU A 645 -2.58 24.25 14.90
N HIS A 646 -2.93 25.36 14.26
CA HIS A 646 -2.01 26.16 13.46
C HIS A 646 -0.86 26.73 14.30
N LEU A 647 -1.12 27.26 15.48
CA LEU A 647 -0.10 27.77 16.41
C LEU A 647 0.82 26.64 16.91
N ALA A 648 0.24 25.49 17.29
CA ALA A 648 1.02 24.31 17.69
C ALA A 648 1.93 23.79 16.58
N ARG A 649 1.45 23.79 15.32
CA ARG A 649 2.25 23.42 14.14
C ARG A 649 3.40 24.38 13.89
N TYR A 650 3.19 25.68 14.13
CA TYR A 650 4.24 26.70 13.98
C TYR A 650 5.34 26.52 15.03
N LEU A 651 4.98 26.23 16.28
CA LEU A 651 5.93 25.87 17.36
C LEU A 651 6.69 24.57 17.04
N ALA A 652 6.00 23.55 16.57
CA ALA A 652 6.59 22.26 16.23
C ALA A 652 7.59 22.37 15.04
N ALA A 653 7.42 23.39 14.19
CA ALA A 653 8.38 23.73 13.12
C ALA A 653 9.61 24.50 13.64
N GLY A 654 9.80 24.65 14.95
CA GLY A 654 10.95 25.31 15.58
C GLY A 654 10.86 26.84 15.64
N ASN A 655 9.70 27.44 15.30
CA ASN A 655 9.50 28.88 15.35
C ASN A 655 9.05 29.34 16.74
N ARG A 656 9.21 30.65 17.03
CA ARG A 656 8.82 31.24 18.32
C ARG A 656 7.41 31.83 18.26
N LEU A 657 6.62 31.61 19.29
CA LEU A 657 5.35 32.30 19.54
C LEU A 657 5.49 33.27 20.70
N ARG A 658 4.76 34.38 20.62
CA ARG A 658 4.69 35.32 21.75
C ARG A 658 4.02 34.69 22.96
N THR A 659 4.44 35.09 24.15
CA THR A 659 3.75 34.83 25.39
C THR A 659 2.52 35.77 25.50
N GLY A 660 1.31 35.24 25.22
CA GLY A 660 0.06 36.01 25.31
C GLY A 660 -0.82 35.52 26.45
N SER A 661 -1.43 36.44 27.20
CA SER A 661 -2.39 36.13 28.25
C SER A 661 -3.67 35.50 27.69
N ASP A 662 -3.93 35.64 26.40
CA ASP A 662 -5.10 35.12 25.70
C ASP A 662 -5.12 33.57 25.57
N LEU A 663 -3.96 32.94 25.42
CA LEU A 663 -3.86 31.47 25.46
C LEU A 663 -4.15 30.92 26.86
N ALA A 664 -3.62 31.58 27.90
CA ALA A 664 -3.88 31.19 29.30
C ALA A 664 -5.35 31.36 29.70
N SER A 665 -6.06 32.34 29.17
CA SER A 665 -7.47 32.58 29.43
C SER A 665 -8.41 31.53 28.82
N LEU A 666 -7.94 30.70 27.89
CA LEU A 666 -8.71 29.60 27.26
C LEU A 666 -8.66 28.31 28.09
N ILE A 667 -7.81 28.23 29.11
CA ILE A 667 -7.66 27.04 29.96
C ILE A 667 -8.76 27.02 31.03
N THR A 668 -9.44 25.90 31.11
CA THR A 668 -10.50 25.67 32.13
C THR A 668 -9.98 24.93 33.36
N ALA A 669 -8.80 24.33 33.30
CA ALA A 669 -8.17 23.58 34.38
C ALA A 669 -7.68 24.52 35.51
N THR A 670 -7.80 24.07 36.77
CA THR A 670 -7.31 24.83 37.94
C THR A 670 -5.79 24.98 37.95
N PRO A 671 -5.24 26.01 38.66
CA PRO A 671 -3.78 26.22 38.72
C PRO A 671 -2.99 24.97 39.18
N GLU A 672 -3.56 24.20 40.12
CA GLU A 672 -2.94 22.98 40.64
C GLU A 672 -2.83 21.92 39.56
N VAL A 673 -3.87 21.77 38.73
CA VAL A 673 -3.89 20.80 37.59
C VAL A 673 -2.96 21.28 36.48
N GLN A 674 -2.86 22.59 36.25
CA GLN A 674 -1.91 23.16 35.29
C GLN A 674 -0.46 22.86 35.70
N GLN A 675 -0.12 23.05 36.99
CA GLN A 675 1.22 22.74 37.50
C GLN A 675 1.51 21.23 37.44
N ALA A 676 0.53 20.38 37.74
CA ALA A 676 0.66 18.94 37.62
C ALA A 676 0.91 18.51 36.19
N ALA A 677 0.28 19.18 35.20
CA ALA A 677 0.51 18.92 33.77
C ALA A 677 1.93 19.33 33.37
N PHE A 678 2.47 20.47 33.82
CA PHE A 678 3.85 20.86 33.54
C PHE A 678 4.86 19.87 34.14
N ASN A 679 4.65 19.45 35.37
CA ASN A 679 5.51 18.42 35.98
C ASN A 679 5.45 17.09 35.19
N ALA A 680 4.28 16.72 34.69
CA ALA A 680 4.09 15.53 33.87
C ALA A 680 4.77 15.65 32.50
N PHE A 681 4.84 16.85 31.90
CA PHE A 681 5.61 17.10 30.67
C PHE A 681 7.11 17.00 30.88
N ASP A 682 7.61 17.41 32.05
CA ASP A 682 9.04 17.24 32.42
C ASP A 682 9.42 15.79 32.55
N GLU A 683 8.55 14.95 33.12
CA GLU A 683 8.83 13.52 33.34
C GLU A 683 8.60 12.63 32.12
N LEU A 684 7.55 12.88 31.32
CA LEU A 684 7.07 11.98 30.26
C LEU A 684 7.32 12.50 28.84
N SER A 685 7.93 13.69 28.70
CA SER A 685 8.09 14.45 27.44
C SER A 685 6.77 15.04 26.90
N PRO A 686 6.77 16.27 26.36
CA PRO A 686 5.61 16.90 25.77
C PRO A 686 5.23 16.36 24.38
N THR A 687 5.94 15.37 23.87
CA THR A 687 5.76 14.85 22.50
C THR A 687 4.37 14.22 22.31
N PHE A 688 3.90 13.44 23.28
CA PHE A 688 2.61 12.77 23.22
C PHE A 688 1.74 13.15 24.41
N LEU A 689 0.46 13.56 24.16
CA LEU A 689 -0.45 13.96 25.22
C LEU A 689 -1.08 12.78 25.97
N SER A 690 -1.26 11.62 25.33
CA SER A 690 -1.90 10.45 25.95
C SER A 690 -1.23 9.96 27.25
N PRO A 691 0.11 9.84 27.34
CA PRO A 691 0.78 9.45 28.58
C PRO A 691 0.54 10.45 29.72
N VAL A 692 0.55 11.75 29.38
CA VAL A 692 0.32 12.83 30.33
C VAL A 692 -1.14 12.84 30.81
N PHE A 693 -2.09 12.69 29.89
CA PHE A 693 -3.51 12.57 30.21
C PHE A 693 -3.80 11.40 31.16
N ASN A 694 -3.22 10.23 30.87
CA ASN A 694 -3.37 9.04 31.71
C ASN A 694 -2.76 9.24 33.07
N LYS A 695 -1.60 9.90 33.17
CA LYS A 695 -0.95 10.21 34.44
C LYS A 695 -1.81 11.15 35.33
N LEU A 696 -2.48 12.07 34.69
CA LEU A 696 -3.39 13.03 35.38
C LEU A 696 -4.79 12.44 35.63
N SER A 697 -4.99 11.14 35.36
CA SER A 697 -6.23 10.39 35.64
C SER A 697 -7.50 11.09 35.12
N GLY A 698 -7.39 11.82 34.00
CA GLY A 698 -8.51 12.50 33.36
C GLY A 698 -9.00 13.77 34.07
N THR A 699 -8.23 14.31 35.00
CA THR A 699 -8.57 15.58 35.71
C THR A 699 -8.44 16.83 34.84
N VAL A 700 -7.94 16.70 33.63
CA VAL A 700 -7.72 17.77 32.65
C VAL A 700 -8.31 17.36 31.30
N THR A 701 -8.90 18.30 30.57
CA THR A 701 -9.39 18.02 29.20
C THR A 701 -8.24 17.90 28.18
N TYR A 702 -8.48 17.19 27.11
CA TYR A 702 -7.48 17.12 26.02
C TYR A 702 -7.21 18.49 25.38
N ASP A 703 -8.19 19.37 25.34
CA ASP A 703 -8.04 20.71 24.77
C ASP A 703 -7.22 21.61 25.70
N ASP A 704 -7.45 21.54 27.02
CA ASP A 704 -6.57 22.20 28.00
C ASP A 704 -5.14 21.69 27.93
N LEU A 705 -4.93 20.36 27.77
CA LEU A 705 -3.59 19.77 27.62
C LEU A 705 -2.87 20.26 26.36
N LYS A 706 -3.58 20.48 25.26
CA LYS A 706 -2.98 21.06 24.04
C LYS A 706 -2.46 22.47 24.29
N ILE A 707 -3.25 23.30 24.98
CA ILE A 707 -2.86 24.67 25.31
C ILE A 707 -1.71 24.67 26.31
N LEU A 708 -1.81 23.89 27.39
CA LEU A 708 -0.75 23.73 28.38
C LEU A 708 0.57 23.28 27.78
N ARG A 709 0.54 22.33 26.82
CA ARG A 709 1.73 21.92 26.07
C ARG A 709 2.34 23.07 25.28
N MET A 710 1.53 23.89 24.62
CA MET A 710 2.05 25.06 23.88
C MET A 710 2.69 26.07 24.85
N LEU A 711 2.03 26.37 25.97
CA LEU A 711 2.59 27.28 27.00
C LEU A 711 3.90 26.74 27.61
N TYR A 712 3.96 25.43 27.86
CA TYR A 712 5.17 24.74 28.30
C TYR A 712 6.30 24.84 27.28
N MET A 713 6.00 24.63 25.99
CA MET A 713 6.99 24.76 24.91
C MET A 713 7.47 26.21 24.74
N ILE A 714 6.56 27.20 24.85
CA ILE A 714 6.90 28.62 24.79
C ILE A 714 7.81 29.02 25.96
N SER A 715 7.53 28.56 27.17
CA SER A 715 8.34 28.88 28.38
C SER A 715 9.79 28.29 28.28
N ARG A 716 10.00 27.26 27.48
CA ARG A 716 11.32 26.64 27.27
C ARG A 716 12.09 27.20 26.07
N GLN A 717 11.51 28.12 25.30
CA GLN A 717 12.17 28.82 24.19
C GLN A 717 12.84 30.14 24.59
N GLY A 718 12.73 30.51 25.88
CA GLY A 718 13.32 31.73 26.45
C GLY A 718 14.79 31.63 26.80
#